data_87e66af51dfc2d015dcbdaa6f22376d9
#
_entry.id   87e66af51dfc2d015dcbdaa6f22376d9
#
_cell.length_a   1.000
_cell.length_b   1.000
_cell.length_c   1.000
_cell.angle_alpha   90.00
_cell.angle_beta   90.00
_cell.angle_gamma   90.00
#
_symmetry.space_group_name_H-M   'P 1'
#
loop_
_entity.id
_entity.type
_entity.pdbx_description
1 polymer ?
#
loop_
_entity_poly.entity_id
_entity_poly.type
_entity_poly.pdbx_seq_one_letter_code
_entity_poly.pdbx_strand_id
1 'polypeptide(L)'
;MSDSKNPLKAVAEKAAEAVLGREGPEEGVPGKPASATPPVEEPTTPRGPLPPKPDQTGPATVSPTGQPTGASQSDVAQGGAYLTNAQGTRLHDTDHSLKAGPRGPVLLQDHHLREKITHFDHERIPERVVHARGAAAHGVFRGYGSAARICKAAFLGKDVETPVFVRFSTVLGSRGSADTVRDTRGFATKFYTSEGVFDLVGNNIPVFFIQDAIKFPDVIHAGKPHPDREIPQAQSAHDTFWDFVTLHTEATHHTLWNMSDRGIPRSYRMMEGFGVHTFRLVDAEGGTTLVKFHWKPKLGVHSQVWEEAQITGGVDPDFHRRDLADAIEAGAFPQWELGVQTFPDNPEQTFEGIDLLDPTKIVPEELAPVQPVGLLTLNANPSNYFAETEQVAFHTGHLVPGIDVTNDPLLQGRMFSYVDTQLTRLGGPNFAQLPINRTHAPVNDMLRDGMHQTAVHRGVAPYRPNSLDGGCPFLAGAGEGAYVEVPAEVAAGRKVREAPASFDDHFTQPRLFWLSMTPVEREHIVAAYTFELGKCYEQAIKERALKVLARIDTELCEQVATGLGLPAPAAGEPLADPSPSPALSQVGQTWPPDGRIVGIVADAEADLAGVRSLRESLLESGMVPLVVAPAGGKLGTGADAVTVQRTFATARSVEFDAVVLAGVPARGADALGARDAKAGDAQASAATDPRLLLLVSEAYRHGKAIGAWNGGEQVLTAAGCPLTAPGVVTGDSATEVLDEVTELLGAHRVGLGCRPSLRPPLPASADRAGAGATWYTHQENGRRPPCAHWPWSAASTPPPPPPAAITWPTR
;
A
#
# COMPACT_ATOMS: atom_id res chain seq x y z
N MET A 1 3.90 -24.05 39.29
CA MET A 1 4.44 -24.03 37.92
C MET A 1 3.59 -22.99 37.20
N SER A 2 4.17 -21.85 36.84
CA SER A 2 3.47 -20.65 36.40
C SER A 2 3.05 -20.83 34.94
N ASP A 3 1.76 -20.67 34.69
CA ASP A 3 1.22 -20.50 33.34
C ASP A 3 1.94 -19.34 32.65
N SER A 4 2.76 -19.65 31.69
CA SER A 4 3.31 -18.68 30.76
C SER A 4 2.14 -18.20 29.86
N LYS A 5 1.61 -17.02 30.16
CA LYS A 5 0.60 -16.37 29.31
C LYS A 5 1.16 -16.31 27.90
N ASN A 6 0.51 -16.99 26.97
CA ASN A 6 0.85 -16.93 25.55
C ASN A 6 0.69 -15.48 25.07
N PRO A 7 1.76 -14.80 24.64
CA PRO A 7 1.68 -13.40 24.22
C PRO A 7 0.75 -13.20 23.02
N LEU A 8 0.57 -14.22 22.18
CA LEU A 8 -0.35 -14.22 21.05
C LEU A 8 -1.81 -14.15 21.48
N LYS A 9 -2.17 -14.80 22.60
CA LYS A 9 -3.53 -14.72 23.14
C LYS A 9 -3.86 -13.30 23.61
N ALA A 10 -2.94 -12.65 24.30
CA ALA A 10 -3.13 -11.26 24.72
C ALA A 10 -3.21 -10.27 23.55
N VAL A 11 -2.47 -10.56 22.48
CA VAL A 11 -2.50 -9.79 21.24
C VAL A 11 -3.83 -10.00 20.48
N ALA A 12 -4.28 -11.27 20.38
CA ALA A 12 -5.54 -11.58 19.72
C ALA A 12 -6.76 -11.06 20.49
N GLU A 13 -6.73 -11.09 21.84
CA GLU A 13 -7.75 -10.48 22.67
C GLU A 13 -7.80 -8.96 22.47
N LYS A 14 -6.64 -8.28 22.41
CA LYS A 14 -6.57 -6.85 22.08
C LYS A 14 -7.00 -6.53 20.65
N ALA A 15 -6.64 -7.38 19.69
CA ALA A 15 -7.11 -7.24 18.31
C ALA A 15 -8.62 -7.40 18.22
N ALA A 16 -9.17 -8.40 18.91
CA ALA A 16 -10.61 -8.58 19.02
C ALA A 16 -11.27 -7.40 19.75
N GLU A 17 -10.71 -6.90 20.84
CA GLU A 17 -11.23 -5.70 21.54
C GLU A 17 -11.17 -4.45 20.68
N ALA A 18 -10.12 -4.23 19.92
CA ALA A 18 -9.99 -3.08 19.03
C ALA A 18 -10.98 -3.13 17.86
N VAL A 19 -11.26 -4.34 17.35
CA VAL A 19 -12.21 -4.58 16.28
C VAL A 19 -13.63 -4.83 16.83
N LEU A 20 -13.74 -5.48 18.01
CA LEU A 20 -15.00 -5.93 18.60
C LEU A 20 -15.62 -4.93 19.59
N GLY A 21 -14.92 -4.04 20.10
CA GLY A 21 -15.55 -3.25 21.09
C GLY A 21 -14.69 -2.19 21.73
N ARG A 22 -14.74 -1.08 21.19
CA ARG A 22 -15.04 0.02 22.10
C ARG A 22 -16.47 -0.23 22.55
N GLU A 23 -16.70 -0.65 23.78
CA GLU A 23 -17.98 -0.41 24.44
C GLU A 23 -18.18 1.10 24.42
N GLY A 24 -18.73 1.58 23.30
CA GLY A 24 -19.35 2.90 23.27
C GLY A 24 -20.67 2.78 24.03
N PRO A 25 -21.18 3.87 24.60
CA PRO A 25 -22.50 3.88 25.14
C PRO A 25 -23.49 3.38 24.08
N GLU A 26 -24.49 2.69 24.45
CA GLU A 26 -25.45 1.78 23.77
C GLU A 26 -26.01 2.19 22.40
N GLU A 27 -25.40 3.13 21.67
CA GLU A 27 -25.85 3.60 20.35
C GLU A 27 -24.65 3.80 19.41
N GLY A 28 -24.27 2.76 18.70
CA GLY A 28 -23.31 3.00 17.63
C GLY A 28 -22.84 1.74 16.94
N VAL A 29 -23.32 1.54 15.74
CA VAL A 29 -22.70 0.67 14.74
C VAL A 29 -21.28 1.20 14.52
N PRO A 30 -20.19 0.39 14.71
CA PRO A 30 -18.84 0.83 14.37
C PRO A 30 -18.79 1.26 12.90
N GLY A 31 -18.45 2.50 12.64
CA GLY A 31 -18.35 3.05 11.28
C GLY A 31 -19.35 4.14 10.93
N LYS A 32 -20.28 4.47 11.83
CA LYS A 32 -21.08 5.68 11.64
C LYS A 32 -20.30 6.89 12.11
N PRO A 33 -20.06 7.92 11.28
CA PRO A 33 -19.56 9.19 11.79
C PRO A 33 -20.54 9.68 12.86
N ALA A 34 -20.04 10.17 13.98
CA ALA A 34 -20.85 10.77 15.02
C ALA A 34 -21.64 11.93 14.40
N SER A 35 -22.90 11.67 14.05
CA SER A 35 -23.84 12.71 13.70
C SER A 35 -24.50 13.17 14.99
N ALA A 36 -24.33 14.41 15.28
CA ALA A 36 -24.79 15.15 16.44
C ALA A 36 -23.92 14.93 17.68
N THR A 37 -23.33 16.02 18.13
CA THR A 37 -22.72 16.17 19.45
C THR A 37 -23.69 15.67 20.50
N PRO A 38 -23.41 14.59 21.24
CA PRO A 38 -24.16 14.31 22.45
C PRO A 38 -23.89 15.47 23.41
N PRO A 39 -24.84 15.80 24.32
CA PRO A 39 -24.56 16.73 25.39
C PRO A 39 -23.27 16.28 26.07
N VAL A 40 -22.33 17.21 26.26
CA VAL A 40 -21.02 16.95 26.84
C VAL A 40 -21.24 16.48 28.27
N GLU A 41 -21.35 15.17 28.44
CA GLU A 41 -21.02 14.55 29.71
C GLU A 41 -19.50 14.58 29.81
N GLU A 42 -18.98 15.11 30.89
CA GLU A 42 -17.53 15.11 31.15
C GLU A 42 -16.98 13.70 30.94
N PRO A 43 -15.87 13.54 30.20
CA PRO A 43 -15.29 12.23 30.00
C PRO A 43 -14.90 11.64 31.33
N THR A 44 -15.61 10.62 31.76
CA THR A 44 -15.47 9.98 33.11
C THR A 44 -14.18 9.20 33.26
N THR A 45 -13.35 9.11 32.19
CA THR A 45 -11.97 8.65 32.31
C THR A 45 -11.10 9.42 31.27
N PRO A 46 -10.06 10.12 31.73
CA PRO A 46 -9.00 10.50 30.84
C PRO A 46 -8.47 9.20 30.23
N ARG A 47 -8.43 9.11 28.91
CA ARG A 47 -7.58 8.11 28.28
C ARG A 47 -6.21 8.29 28.92
N GLY A 48 -5.71 7.26 29.62
CA GLY A 48 -4.35 7.28 30.11
C GLY A 48 -3.44 7.72 28.98
N PRO A 49 -2.33 8.41 29.23
CA PRO A 49 -1.42 8.79 28.18
C PRO A 49 -1.14 7.55 27.36
N LEU A 50 -1.32 7.66 26.03
CA LEU A 50 -0.84 6.65 25.10
C LEU A 50 0.57 6.28 25.56
N PRO A 51 0.93 5.00 25.65
CA PRO A 51 2.29 4.63 26.01
C PRO A 51 3.21 5.48 25.14
N PRO A 52 4.27 6.07 25.73
CA PRO A 52 5.18 6.90 24.96
C PRO A 52 5.61 6.09 23.74
N LYS A 53 5.39 6.64 22.56
CA LYS A 53 5.89 6.03 21.34
C LYS A 53 7.36 5.75 21.54
N PRO A 54 7.88 4.60 21.10
CA PRO A 54 9.29 4.31 21.26
C PRO A 54 10.07 5.52 20.74
N ASP A 55 10.63 6.24 21.66
CA ASP A 55 11.60 7.29 21.48
C ASP A 55 11.37 8.39 20.42
N GLN A 56 10.16 8.95 20.36
CA GLN A 56 10.02 10.30 19.79
C GLN A 56 10.56 11.37 20.77
N THR A 57 10.90 10.97 21.99
CA THR A 57 11.58 11.79 22.99
C THR A 57 13.11 11.75 22.86
N GLY A 58 13.63 11.09 21.80
CA GLY A 58 15.04 11.11 21.46
C GLY A 58 15.58 12.51 21.20
N PRO A 59 16.86 12.65 20.91
CA PRO A 59 17.53 13.93 20.70
C PRO A 59 16.87 14.87 19.67
N ALA A 60 15.89 14.37 18.92
CA ALA A 60 15.06 15.16 18.02
C ALA A 60 14.24 16.29 18.68
N THR A 61 14.02 16.23 19.99
CA THR A 61 13.28 17.26 20.74
C THR A 61 14.16 18.36 21.30
N VAL A 62 15.47 18.22 21.16
CA VAL A 62 16.44 19.18 21.65
C VAL A 62 17.36 19.57 20.50
N SER A 63 17.53 20.87 20.26
CA SER A 63 18.50 21.34 19.28
C SER A 63 19.91 20.90 19.68
N PRO A 64 20.88 20.86 18.76
CA PRO A 64 22.30 20.60 19.09
C PRO A 64 22.85 21.49 20.18
N THR A 65 22.19 22.60 20.47
CA THR A 65 22.54 23.55 21.53
C THR A 65 21.81 23.27 22.86
N GLY A 66 21.07 22.17 22.99
CA GLY A 66 20.30 21.83 24.19
C GLY A 66 19.02 22.64 24.39
N GLN A 67 18.66 23.51 23.44
CA GLN A 67 17.40 24.25 23.51
C GLN A 67 16.25 23.33 23.07
N PRO A 68 15.08 23.39 23.75
CA PRO A 68 13.91 22.70 23.26
C PRO A 68 13.64 23.14 21.82
N THR A 69 13.68 22.22 20.89
CA THR A 69 13.14 22.47 19.55
C THR A 69 11.64 22.61 19.74
N GLY A 70 10.98 23.48 18.99
CA GLY A 70 9.54 23.77 19.12
C GLY A 70 8.59 22.57 19.21
N ALA A 71 9.10 21.35 19.44
CA ALA A 71 8.32 20.15 19.76
C ALA A 71 7.45 20.34 21.03
N SER A 72 7.82 21.23 21.94
CA SER A 72 6.95 21.63 23.04
C SER A 72 5.67 22.38 22.59
N GLN A 73 5.61 22.82 21.34
CA GLN A 73 4.39 23.35 20.73
C GLN A 73 3.54 22.28 20.03
N SER A 74 4.05 21.07 19.86
CA SER A 74 3.29 19.97 19.25
C SER A 74 2.33 19.30 20.22
N ASP A 75 2.51 19.47 21.52
CA ASP A 75 1.54 19.08 22.54
C ASP A 75 0.44 20.15 22.61
N VAL A 76 -0.32 20.27 21.54
CA VAL A 76 -1.57 21.02 21.60
C VAL A 76 -2.42 20.39 22.68
N ALA A 77 -2.65 21.12 23.77
CA ALA A 77 -3.48 20.70 24.87
C ALA A 77 -4.85 20.29 24.32
N GLN A 78 -5.16 19.01 24.39
CA GLN A 78 -6.42 18.48 23.96
C GLN A 78 -7.32 18.26 25.16
N GLY A 79 -8.53 18.81 25.09
CA GLY A 79 -9.54 18.65 26.14
C GLY A 79 -9.25 19.44 27.41
N GLY A 80 -10.23 20.18 27.91
CA GLY A 80 -10.13 20.93 29.17
C GLY A 80 -9.22 22.16 29.16
N ALA A 81 -8.49 22.41 28.05
CA ALA A 81 -7.70 23.62 27.87
C ALA A 81 -8.49 24.69 27.13
N TYR A 82 -8.17 25.96 27.41
CA TYR A 82 -8.77 27.07 26.67
C TYR A 82 -8.30 27.10 25.22
N LEU A 83 -9.21 27.41 24.29
CA LEU A 83 -8.85 27.76 22.94
C LEU A 83 -8.01 29.04 22.91
N THR A 84 -6.99 29.08 22.08
CA THR A 84 -6.12 30.24 21.88
C THR A 84 -5.92 30.52 20.38
N ASN A 85 -5.46 31.72 20.07
CA ASN A 85 -4.86 32.00 18.78
C ASN A 85 -3.41 31.45 18.73
N ALA A 86 -2.74 31.62 17.60
CA ALA A 86 -1.36 31.14 17.41
C ALA A 86 -0.32 31.79 18.34
N GLN A 87 -0.65 32.96 18.93
CA GLN A 87 0.18 33.68 19.90
C GLN A 87 -0.13 33.28 21.36
N GLY A 88 -1.03 32.32 21.60
CA GLY A 88 -1.40 31.85 22.90
C GLY A 88 -2.45 32.71 23.63
N THR A 89 -3.06 33.70 22.96
CA THR A 89 -4.13 34.52 23.57
C THR A 89 -5.43 33.74 23.66
N ARG A 90 -6.02 33.61 24.83
CA ARG A 90 -7.27 32.90 25.04
C ARG A 90 -8.43 33.54 24.28
N LEU A 91 -9.22 32.71 23.60
CA LEU A 91 -10.36 33.15 22.81
C LEU A 91 -11.63 33.12 23.66
N HIS A 92 -12.46 34.15 23.49
CA HIS A 92 -13.76 34.25 24.10
C HIS A 92 -14.87 33.62 23.25
N ASP A 93 -14.80 33.81 21.95
CA ASP A 93 -15.80 33.33 20.99
C ASP A 93 -15.07 32.93 19.69
N THR A 94 -15.41 31.75 19.15
CA THR A 94 -14.92 31.24 17.86
C THR A 94 -16.06 30.84 16.92
N ASP A 95 -17.32 31.06 17.34
CA ASP A 95 -18.53 30.75 16.55
C ASP A 95 -19.01 31.98 15.78
N HIS A 96 -18.68 33.17 16.26
CA HIS A 96 -19.10 34.41 15.63
C HIS A 96 -17.90 35.34 15.31
N SER A 97 -17.87 35.85 14.08
CA SER A 97 -16.93 36.91 13.69
C SER A 97 -17.34 38.25 14.31
N LEU A 98 -16.36 39.11 14.55
CA LEU A 98 -16.60 40.45 15.06
C LEU A 98 -17.32 41.33 13.99
N LYS A 99 -18.46 41.94 14.37
CA LYS A 99 -19.32 42.68 13.46
C LYS A 99 -19.72 44.03 14.06
N ALA A 100 -20.07 44.96 13.18
CA ALA A 100 -20.71 46.22 13.55
C ALA A 100 -22.23 46.02 13.76
N GLY A 101 -22.60 45.35 14.86
CA GLY A 101 -23.94 44.90 15.18
C GLY A 101 -24.25 43.50 14.59
N PRO A 102 -25.29 42.80 15.08
CA PRO A 102 -25.56 41.41 14.72
C PRO A 102 -25.76 41.15 13.23
N ARG A 103 -26.22 42.12 12.48
CA ARG A 103 -26.44 42.08 11.02
C ARG A 103 -25.51 43.02 10.23
N GLY A 104 -24.55 43.59 10.90
CA GLY A 104 -23.59 44.49 10.28
C GLY A 104 -22.42 43.78 9.60
N PRO A 105 -21.55 44.54 8.92
CA PRO A 105 -20.39 43.99 8.29
C PRO A 105 -19.37 43.45 9.30
N VAL A 106 -18.59 42.44 8.88
CA VAL A 106 -17.43 41.94 9.64
C VAL A 106 -16.35 43.01 9.67
N LEU A 107 -15.68 43.17 10.81
CA LEU A 107 -14.64 44.16 11.01
C LEU A 107 -13.25 43.58 10.74
N LEU A 108 -12.42 44.33 9.99
CA LEU A 108 -11.06 43.89 9.66
C LEU A 108 -10.14 43.70 10.89
N GLN A 109 -10.48 44.30 12.03
CA GLN A 109 -9.73 44.07 13.27
C GLN A 109 -9.93 42.71 13.90
N ASP A 110 -10.85 41.89 13.36
CA ASP A 110 -11.01 40.49 13.78
C ASP A 110 -9.81 39.66 13.35
N HIS A 111 -8.76 39.70 14.19
CA HIS A 111 -7.53 38.96 13.90
C HIS A 111 -7.77 37.43 13.92
N HIS A 112 -8.61 36.95 14.84
CA HIS A 112 -8.92 35.54 14.97
C HIS A 112 -9.61 34.97 13.72
N LEU A 113 -10.60 35.64 13.17
CA LEU A 113 -11.25 35.24 11.91
C LEU A 113 -10.23 35.11 10.77
N ARG A 114 -9.36 36.14 10.63
CA ARG A 114 -8.36 36.14 9.53
C ARG A 114 -7.34 35.01 9.72
N GLU A 115 -6.83 34.84 10.95
CA GLU A 115 -5.87 33.78 11.24
C GLU A 115 -6.47 32.40 10.95
N LYS A 116 -7.70 32.15 11.42
CA LYS A 116 -8.42 30.88 11.24
C LYS A 116 -8.65 30.56 9.75
N ILE A 117 -9.13 31.53 8.96
CA ILE A 117 -9.36 31.35 7.52
C ILE A 117 -8.03 31.22 6.77
N THR A 118 -7.07 32.09 7.04
CA THR A 118 -5.77 32.07 6.36
C THR A 118 -5.05 30.75 6.61
N HIS A 119 -5.04 30.26 7.84
CA HIS A 119 -4.43 28.96 8.14
C HIS A 119 -5.13 27.83 7.39
N PHE A 120 -6.47 27.78 7.44
CA PHE A 120 -7.27 26.77 6.76
C PHE A 120 -7.00 26.73 5.25
N ASP A 121 -6.91 27.89 4.60
CA ASP A 121 -6.63 28.00 3.16
C ASP A 121 -5.24 27.45 2.78
N HIS A 122 -4.32 27.34 3.74
CA HIS A 122 -2.93 26.90 3.54
C HIS A 122 -2.58 25.57 4.23
N GLU A 123 -3.56 24.78 4.63
CA GLU A 123 -3.35 23.46 5.26
C GLU A 123 -3.02 22.34 4.25
N ARG A 124 -2.56 22.69 3.07
CA ARG A 124 -2.21 21.74 2.01
C ARG A 124 -0.79 21.97 1.55
N ILE A 125 -0.11 20.85 1.26
CA ILE A 125 1.15 20.83 0.51
C ILE A 125 0.93 20.01 -0.75
N PRO A 126 1.75 20.18 -1.80
CA PRO A 126 1.68 19.34 -2.97
C PRO A 126 1.73 17.86 -2.60
N GLU A 127 0.89 17.04 -3.21
CA GLU A 127 1.02 15.59 -3.07
C GLU A 127 2.34 15.12 -3.68
N ARG A 128 2.82 13.94 -3.27
CA ARG A 128 4.01 13.34 -3.90
C ARG A 128 3.74 13.08 -5.39
N VAL A 129 4.73 13.34 -6.22
CA VAL A 129 4.66 13.14 -7.68
C VAL A 129 4.25 11.71 -8.04
N VAL A 130 4.80 10.76 -7.29
CA VAL A 130 4.38 9.36 -7.23
C VAL A 130 4.26 8.95 -5.76
N HIS A 131 3.59 7.85 -5.46
CA HIS A 131 3.36 7.39 -4.09
C HIS A 131 2.52 8.36 -3.24
N ALA A 132 1.62 9.12 -3.84
CA ALA A 132 0.79 10.11 -3.13
C ALA A 132 -0.12 9.44 -2.08
N ARG A 133 -0.78 8.34 -2.46
CA ARG A 133 -1.60 7.51 -1.58
C ARG A 133 -0.74 6.56 -0.77
N GLY A 134 -0.85 6.57 0.58
CA GLY A 134 -0.11 5.64 1.42
C GLY A 134 -0.44 5.74 2.90
N ALA A 135 0.12 4.84 3.68
CA ALA A 135 0.06 4.78 5.14
C ALA A 135 1.46 4.53 5.70
N ALA A 136 1.67 4.89 6.96
CA ALA A 136 2.96 4.69 7.60
C ALA A 136 2.82 4.19 9.04
N ALA A 137 3.90 3.67 9.58
CA ALA A 137 3.99 3.27 10.98
C ALA A 137 5.42 3.46 11.50
N HIS A 138 5.53 3.69 12.79
CA HIS A 138 6.78 3.60 13.54
C HIS A 138 7.08 2.16 13.90
N GLY A 139 8.35 1.87 14.09
CA GLY A 139 8.79 0.54 14.50
C GLY A 139 10.22 0.50 14.99
N VAL A 140 10.69 -0.73 15.17
CA VAL A 140 12.07 -1.03 15.56
C VAL A 140 12.62 -2.07 14.61
N PHE A 141 13.84 -1.83 14.13
CA PHE A 141 14.65 -2.83 13.44
C PHE A 141 15.68 -3.38 14.40
N ARG A 142 15.81 -4.70 14.47
CA ARG A 142 16.79 -5.40 15.29
C ARG A 142 17.76 -6.19 14.42
N GLY A 143 19.04 -5.82 14.44
CA GLY A 143 20.07 -6.50 13.68
C GLY A 143 20.39 -7.89 14.24
N TYR A 144 20.69 -8.85 13.37
CA TYR A 144 21.09 -10.22 13.74
C TYR A 144 22.61 -10.37 13.93
N GLY A 145 23.40 -9.41 13.42
CA GLY A 145 24.86 -9.51 13.40
C GLY A 145 25.40 -10.46 12.32
N SER A 146 24.55 -11.10 11.54
CA SER A 146 24.95 -12.01 10.47
C SER A 146 25.67 -11.30 9.32
N ALA A 147 25.41 -10.00 9.12
CA ALA A 147 26.04 -9.18 8.09
C ALA A 147 27.46 -8.71 8.44
N ALA A 148 27.99 -8.96 9.63
CA ALA A 148 29.26 -8.40 10.11
C ALA A 148 30.49 -8.70 9.22
N ARG A 149 30.41 -9.78 8.41
CA ARG A 149 31.50 -10.16 7.48
C ARG A 149 31.49 -9.38 6.17
N ILE A 150 30.40 -8.69 5.86
CA ILE A 150 30.19 -8.02 4.58
C ILE A 150 29.82 -6.55 4.75
N CYS A 151 29.46 -6.11 5.98
CA CYS A 151 29.03 -4.75 6.25
C CYS A 151 29.41 -4.30 7.65
N LYS A 152 30.04 -3.12 7.74
CA LYS A 152 30.43 -2.48 9.00
C LYS A 152 29.36 -1.57 9.59
N ALA A 153 28.21 -1.36 8.93
CA ALA A 153 27.15 -0.49 9.40
C ALA A 153 26.63 -0.94 10.79
N ALA A 154 26.66 -0.03 11.77
CA ALA A 154 26.42 -0.36 13.16
C ALA A 154 25.01 -0.92 13.42
N PHE A 155 24.00 -0.45 12.69
CA PHE A 155 22.60 -0.90 12.89
C PHE A 155 22.37 -2.37 12.51
N LEU A 156 23.24 -2.99 11.71
CA LEU A 156 23.21 -4.42 11.37
C LEU A 156 23.91 -5.28 12.44
N GLY A 157 24.52 -4.65 13.44
CA GLY A 157 25.17 -5.33 14.55
C GLY A 157 24.20 -6.22 15.33
N LYS A 158 24.77 -7.24 16.02
CA LYS A 158 23.96 -8.19 16.77
C LYS A 158 23.18 -7.50 17.88
N ASP A 159 21.88 -7.74 17.93
CA ASP A 159 20.95 -7.21 18.93
C ASP A 159 20.89 -5.66 19.00
N VAL A 160 21.42 -4.96 17.98
CA VAL A 160 21.27 -3.50 17.88
C VAL A 160 19.84 -3.18 17.47
N GLU A 161 19.15 -2.40 18.30
CA GLU A 161 17.81 -1.89 18.03
C GLU A 161 17.90 -0.47 17.45
N THR A 162 17.27 -0.29 16.30
CA THR A 162 17.25 0.99 15.56
C THR A 162 15.81 1.41 15.34
N PRO A 163 15.40 2.60 15.80
CA PRO A 163 14.09 3.15 15.47
C PRO A 163 13.92 3.31 13.97
N VAL A 164 12.72 3.00 13.48
CA VAL A 164 12.39 3.13 12.06
C VAL A 164 11.04 3.81 11.83
N PHE A 165 10.88 4.42 10.66
CA PHE A 165 9.61 4.85 10.16
C PHE A 165 9.40 4.27 8.76
N VAL A 166 8.34 3.49 8.58
CA VAL A 166 8.05 2.81 7.33
C VAL A 166 6.81 3.42 6.69
N ARG A 167 6.89 3.70 5.37
CA ARG A 167 5.75 4.15 4.61
C ARG A 167 5.47 3.20 3.44
N PHE A 168 4.24 2.67 3.42
CA PHE A 168 3.67 1.93 2.31
C PHE A 168 2.82 2.85 1.43
N SER A 169 2.72 2.57 0.14
CA SER A 169 1.98 3.42 -0.81
C SER A 169 1.65 2.70 -2.10
N THR A 170 0.66 3.18 -2.85
CA THR A 170 0.55 2.92 -4.29
C THR A 170 1.56 3.79 -5.04
N VAL A 171 1.70 3.64 -6.36
CA VAL A 171 2.64 4.43 -7.16
C VAL A 171 1.91 5.51 -7.96
N LEU A 172 0.94 5.14 -8.78
CA LEU A 172 0.34 6.02 -9.78
C LEU A 172 -0.83 6.85 -9.26
N GLY A 173 -1.60 6.32 -8.31
CA GLY A 173 -2.82 6.94 -7.81
C GLY A 173 -2.60 8.26 -7.09
N SER A 174 -3.57 9.19 -7.22
CA SER A 174 -3.63 10.41 -6.41
C SER A 174 -3.80 10.06 -4.92
N ARG A 175 -3.60 11.04 -4.04
CA ARG A 175 -3.79 10.86 -2.60
C ARG A 175 -5.20 10.36 -2.23
N GLY A 176 -6.22 10.72 -3.02
CA GLY A 176 -7.61 10.33 -2.82
C GLY A 176 -8.03 9.03 -3.51
N SER A 177 -7.15 8.33 -4.21
CA SER A 177 -7.45 7.04 -4.86
C SER A 177 -7.67 5.92 -3.84
N ALA A 178 -8.22 4.76 -4.28
CA ALA A 178 -8.38 3.60 -3.43
C ALA A 178 -7.06 2.85 -3.20
N ASP A 179 -6.94 2.16 -2.07
CA ASP A 179 -5.74 1.38 -1.71
C ASP A 179 -5.58 0.10 -2.56
N THR A 180 -6.69 -0.53 -2.97
CA THR A 180 -6.68 -1.86 -3.60
C THR A 180 -6.63 -1.84 -5.12
N VAL A 181 -6.28 -0.70 -5.72
CA VAL A 181 -6.02 -0.61 -7.17
C VAL A 181 -4.86 -1.54 -7.57
N ARG A 182 -4.90 -2.05 -8.81
CA ARG A 182 -3.75 -2.75 -9.40
C ARG A 182 -2.63 -1.74 -9.63
N ASP A 183 -1.57 -1.88 -8.86
CA ASP A 183 -0.41 -0.99 -8.90
C ASP A 183 0.76 -1.64 -8.15
N THR A 184 1.96 -1.20 -8.40
CA THR A 184 3.13 -1.45 -7.55
C THR A 184 2.90 -0.80 -6.19
N ARG A 185 3.40 -1.42 -5.12
CA ARG A 185 3.37 -0.81 -3.78
C ARG A 185 4.76 -0.34 -3.40
N GLY A 186 4.87 0.91 -2.96
CA GLY A 186 6.07 1.41 -2.32
C GLY A 186 6.25 0.80 -0.94
N PHE A 187 7.50 0.55 -0.58
CA PHE A 187 7.94 0.08 0.74
C PHE A 187 9.20 0.87 1.11
N ALA A 188 9.03 2.04 1.70
CA ALA A 188 10.13 2.92 2.08
C ALA A 188 10.36 2.87 3.58
N THR A 189 11.58 2.53 3.99
CA THR A 189 12.02 2.44 5.38
C THR A 189 13.09 3.46 5.66
N LYS A 190 12.86 4.30 6.66
CA LYS A 190 13.84 5.23 7.24
C LYS A 190 14.38 4.65 8.53
N PHE A 191 15.68 4.42 8.59
CA PHE A 191 16.39 3.97 9.80
C PHE A 191 17.06 5.16 10.46
N TYR A 192 16.73 5.44 11.71
CA TYR A 192 17.38 6.48 12.51
C TYR A 192 18.54 5.85 13.29
N THR A 193 19.67 5.65 12.58
CA THR A 193 20.83 4.98 13.16
C THR A 193 21.66 5.93 14.03
N SER A 194 22.57 5.39 14.82
CA SER A 194 23.57 6.19 15.57
C SER A 194 24.61 6.86 14.67
N GLU A 195 24.73 6.42 13.41
CA GLU A 195 25.71 6.91 12.44
C GLU A 195 25.09 7.88 11.41
N GLY A 196 23.78 8.13 11.50
CA GLY A 196 23.02 8.96 10.58
C GLY A 196 21.70 8.30 10.17
N VAL A 197 21.06 8.83 9.14
CA VAL A 197 19.85 8.22 8.57
C VAL A 197 20.25 7.34 7.39
N PHE A 198 19.73 6.12 7.38
CA PHE A 198 19.73 5.27 6.20
C PHE A 198 18.31 5.11 5.68
N ASP A 199 18.09 5.31 4.38
CA ASP A 199 16.79 5.14 3.75
C ASP A 199 16.84 4.00 2.72
N LEU A 200 16.12 2.91 2.99
CA LEU A 200 15.88 1.84 2.02
C LEU A 200 14.53 2.08 1.34
N VAL A 201 14.58 2.62 0.12
CA VAL A 201 13.38 3.07 -0.60
C VAL A 201 13.04 2.06 -1.71
N GLY A 202 12.27 1.07 -1.35
CA GLY A 202 11.92 -0.07 -2.19
C GLY A 202 10.46 -0.16 -2.61
N ASN A 203 10.14 -1.29 -3.25
CA ASN A 203 8.80 -1.64 -3.74
C ASN A 203 8.49 -3.11 -3.42
N ASN A 204 7.20 -3.50 -3.56
CA ASN A 204 6.78 -4.90 -3.45
C ASN A 204 7.02 -5.72 -4.74
N ILE A 205 7.52 -5.09 -5.78
CA ILE A 205 7.94 -5.71 -7.04
C ILE A 205 9.45 -5.48 -7.16
N PRO A 206 10.25 -6.53 -7.43
CA PRO A 206 11.72 -6.45 -7.38
C PRO A 206 12.36 -5.73 -8.56
N VAL A 207 11.59 -5.43 -9.59
CA VAL A 207 12.04 -4.78 -10.83
C VAL A 207 11.26 -3.49 -11.08
N PHE A 208 11.76 -2.64 -11.97
CA PHE A 208 11.11 -1.41 -12.37
C PHE A 208 10.81 -1.37 -13.87
N PHE A 209 9.99 -0.41 -14.34
CA PHE A 209 9.57 -0.30 -15.75
C PHE A 209 10.69 0.11 -16.71
N ILE A 210 11.68 0.82 -16.22
CA ILE A 210 12.70 1.48 -17.03
C ILE A 210 14.09 1.23 -16.50
N GLN A 211 15.05 1.19 -17.40
CA GLN A 211 16.46 0.98 -17.09
C GLN A 211 17.20 2.28 -16.78
N ASP A 212 16.74 3.40 -17.33
CA ASP A 212 17.37 4.72 -17.17
C ASP A 212 16.34 5.74 -16.65
N ALA A 213 16.73 6.52 -15.63
CA ALA A 213 15.87 7.51 -14.98
C ALA A 213 15.38 8.63 -15.92
N ILE A 214 16.02 8.86 -17.06
CA ILE A 214 15.57 9.84 -18.05
C ILE A 214 14.16 9.55 -18.57
N LYS A 215 13.74 8.27 -18.55
CA LYS A 215 12.39 7.83 -18.95
C LYS A 215 11.37 7.89 -17.83
N PHE A 216 11.77 8.27 -16.61
CA PHE A 216 10.86 8.27 -15.47
C PHE A 216 9.66 9.22 -15.66
N PRO A 217 9.83 10.47 -16.11
CA PRO A 217 8.68 11.34 -16.38
C PRO A 217 7.71 10.74 -17.39
N ASP A 218 8.21 10.08 -18.43
CA ASP A 218 7.38 9.52 -19.51
C ASP A 218 6.52 8.34 -19.01
N VAL A 219 7.09 7.40 -18.27
CA VAL A 219 6.33 6.27 -17.71
C VAL A 219 5.27 6.75 -16.73
N ILE A 220 5.58 7.80 -15.95
CA ILE A 220 4.62 8.35 -15.00
C ILE A 220 3.51 9.12 -15.72
N HIS A 221 3.83 9.96 -16.70
CA HIS A 221 2.82 10.63 -17.54
C HIS A 221 1.91 9.62 -18.23
N ALA A 222 2.47 8.51 -18.73
CA ALA A 222 1.68 7.45 -19.35
C ALA A 222 0.67 6.80 -18.40
N GLY A 223 1.00 6.68 -17.11
CA GLY A 223 0.12 6.11 -16.10
C GLY A 223 -0.80 7.10 -15.37
N LYS A 224 -0.62 8.41 -15.58
CA LYS A 224 -1.45 9.45 -14.94
C LYS A 224 -2.70 9.76 -15.77
N PRO A 225 -3.71 10.45 -15.19
CA PRO A 225 -4.87 10.93 -15.93
C PRO A 225 -4.50 11.78 -17.15
N HIS A 226 -5.32 11.71 -18.19
CA HIS A 226 -5.13 12.52 -19.39
C HIS A 226 -5.23 14.02 -19.05
N PRO A 227 -4.34 14.87 -19.58
CA PRO A 227 -4.26 16.29 -19.21
C PRO A 227 -5.45 17.13 -19.68
N ASP A 228 -6.23 16.65 -20.67
CA ASP A 228 -7.39 17.37 -21.21
C ASP A 228 -8.63 17.31 -20.32
N ARG A 229 -8.80 16.27 -19.53
CA ARG A 229 -10.01 16.06 -18.71
C ARG A 229 -9.78 15.31 -17.39
N GLU A 230 -8.54 15.04 -17.03
CA GLU A 230 -8.11 14.41 -15.77
C GLU A 230 -8.78 13.03 -15.50
N ILE A 231 -9.04 12.26 -16.54
CA ILE A 231 -9.51 10.86 -16.50
C ILE A 231 -8.66 10.00 -17.44
N PRO A 232 -8.57 8.66 -17.15
CA PRO A 232 -9.04 7.95 -15.95
C PRO A 232 -8.19 8.26 -14.73
N GLN A 233 -8.69 7.99 -13.53
CA GLN A 233 -7.86 7.97 -12.30
C GLN A 233 -6.72 6.99 -12.55
N ALA A 234 -5.49 7.37 -12.18
CA ALA A 234 -4.27 6.64 -12.48
C ALA A 234 -4.42 5.13 -12.22
N GLN A 235 -4.39 4.36 -13.29
CA GLN A 235 -4.55 2.89 -13.35
C GLN A 235 -3.81 2.38 -14.57
N SER A 236 -3.56 1.07 -14.63
CA SER A 236 -3.01 0.43 -15.82
C SER A 236 -4.03 0.21 -16.94
N ALA A 237 -5.32 0.44 -16.71
CA ALA A 237 -6.41 0.20 -17.64
C ALA A 237 -6.69 1.39 -18.56
N HIS A 238 -5.67 1.95 -19.23
CA HIS A 238 -5.89 2.97 -20.26
C HIS A 238 -4.79 3.03 -21.32
N ASP A 239 -5.14 3.61 -22.48
CA ASP A 239 -4.34 3.56 -23.70
C ASP A 239 -2.92 4.09 -23.53
N THR A 240 -2.72 5.21 -22.85
CA THR A 240 -1.39 5.83 -22.69
C THR A 240 -0.42 4.95 -21.94
N PHE A 241 -0.88 4.24 -20.90
CA PHE A 241 -0.04 3.30 -20.17
C PHE A 241 0.40 2.14 -21.09
N TRP A 242 -0.55 1.52 -21.78
CA TRP A 242 -0.26 0.40 -22.68
C TRP A 242 0.52 0.82 -23.92
N ASP A 243 0.32 2.05 -24.42
CA ASP A 243 1.14 2.60 -25.50
C ASP A 243 2.60 2.67 -25.07
N PHE A 244 2.88 3.28 -23.92
CA PHE A 244 4.23 3.40 -23.40
C PHE A 244 4.91 2.03 -23.20
N VAL A 245 4.30 1.13 -22.41
CA VAL A 245 4.94 -0.15 -22.04
C VAL A 245 5.12 -1.10 -23.23
N THR A 246 4.35 -0.94 -24.28
CA THR A 246 4.50 -1.75 -25.50
C THR A 246 5.48 -1.18 -26.51
N LEU A 247 5.76 0.12 -26.44
CA LEU A 247 6.81 0.79 -27.22
C LEU A 247 8.17 0.70 -26.50
N HIS A 248 8.19 0.70 -25.19
CA HIS A 248 9.38 0.52 -24.34
C HIS A 248 9.40 -0.90 -23.77
N THR A 249 9.88 -1.84 -24.55
CA THR A 249 9.84 -3.28 -24.22
C THR A 249 10.66 -3.65 -22.98
N GLU A 250 11.58 -2.82 -22.51
CA GLU A 250 12.24 -2.97 -21.20
C GLU A 250 11.23 -3.03 -20.04
N ALA A 251 10.04 -2.41 -20.20
CA ALA A 251 8.98 -2.43 -19.20
C ALA A 251 8.23 -3.77 -19.10
N THR A 252 8.50 -4.72 -20.00
CA THR A 252 7.74 -5.98 -20.10
C THR A 252 7.80 -6.79 -18.81
N HIS A 253 8.96 -6.90 -18.19
CA HIS A 253 9.14 -7.69 -16.95
C HIS A 253 8.32 -7.11 -15.80
N HIS A 254 8.46 -5.80 -15.53
CA HIS A 254 7.69 -5.14 -14.50
C HIS A 254 6.18 -5.20 -14.76
N THR A 255 5.77 -5.02 -16.04
CA THR A 255 4.35 -5.08 -16.41
C THR A 255 3.77 -6.46 -16.13
N LEU A 256 4.52 -7.54 -16.40
CA LEU A 256 4.08 -8.91 -16.11
C LEU A 256 3.91 -9.13 -14.58
N TRP A 257 4.85 -8.64 -13.78
CA TRP A 257 4.71 -8.65 -12.31
C TRP A 257 3.49 -7.86 -11.84
N ASN A 258 3.25 -6.69 -12.41
CA ASN A 258 2.11 -5.84 -12.06
C ASN A 258 0.77 -6.47 -12.46
N MET A 259 0.75 -7.27 -13.55
CA MET A 259 -0.44 -8.03 -13.96
C MET A 259 -0.64 -9.31 -13.16
N SER A 260 0.34 -9.76 -12.39
CA SER A 260 0.22 -10.89 -11.47
C SER A 260 -0.53 -10.50 -10.18
N ASP A 261 -0.69 -11.47 -9.29
CA ASP A 261 -1.29 -11.26 -7.96
C ASP A 261 -0.47 -10.30 -7.10
N ARG A 262 0.83 -10.12 -7.39
CA ARG A 262 1.70 -9.14 -6.71
C ARG A 262 1.23 -7.70 -6.86
N GLY A 263 0.50 -7.38 -7.95
CA GLY A 263 -0.09 -6.05 -8.19
C GLY A 263 -1.31 -5.73 -7.32
N ILE A 264 -1.88 -6.70 -6.61
CA ILE A 264 -3.09 -6.58 -5.77
C ILE A 264 -2.92 -7.26 -4.41
N PRO A 265 -1.96 -6.84 -3.57
CA PRO A 265 -1.71 -7.48 -2.27
C PRO A 265 -2.95 -7.43 -1.37
N ARG A 266 -3.12 -8.46 -0.53
CA ARG A 266 -4.20 -8.54 0.46
C ARG A 266 -4.08 -7.45 1.53
N SER A 267 -2.86 -7.11 1.92
CA SER A 267 -2.55 -6.14 2.97
C SER A 267 -1.12 -5.64 2.80
N TYR A 268 -0.83 -4.45 3.31
CA TYR A 268 0.56 -4.00 3.47
C TYR A 268 1.37 -4.94 4.36
N ARG A 269 0.73 -5.62 5.32
CA ARG A 269 1.39 -6.58 6.23
C ARG A 269 1.78 -7.90 5.57
N MET A 270 1.23 -8.19 4.40
CA MET A 270 1.31 -9.47 3.70
C MET A 270 1.93 -9.31 2.30
N MET A 271 2.88 -8.42 2.16
CA MET A 271 3.63 -8.23 0.92
C MET A 271 5.13 -8.20 1.19
N GLU A 272 5.90 -8.69 0.24
CA GLU A 272 7.36 -8.52 0.24
C GLU A 272 7.73 -7.08 -0.05
N GLY A 273 8.99 -6.75 0.22
CA GLY A 273 9.62 -5.52 -0.21
C GLY A 273 11.00 -5.80 -0.79
N PHE A 274 11.39 -5.01 -1.78
CA PHE A 274 12.67 -5.16 -2.47
C PHE A 274 13.36 -3.81 -2.57
N GLY A 275 14.67 -3.79 -2.35
CA GLY A 275 15.48 -2.59 -2.59
C GLY A 275 15.55 -2.20 -4.07
N VAL A 276 15.14 -3.09 -4.97
CA VAL A 276 15.17 -3.01 -6.43
C VAL A 276 16.59 -2.98 -6.99
N HIS A 277 17.37 -1.97 -6.59
CA HIS A 277 18.74 -1.74 -7.03
C HIS A 277 19.73 -2.68 -6.38
N THR A 278 20.90 -2.79 -7.00
CA THR A 278 22.06 -3.37 -6.36
C THR A 278 22.81 -2.28 -5.60
N PHE A 279 23.16 -2.59 -4.34
CA PHE A 279 23.97 -1.75 -3.46
C PHE A 279 25.31 -2.42 -3.22
N ARG A 280 26.26 -1.65 -2.70
CA ARG A 280 27.57 -2.17 -2.29
C ARG A 280 27.67 -2.10 -0.78
N LEU A 281 27.95 -3.22 -0.14
CA LEU A 281 28.29 -3.27 1.29
C LEU A 281 29.80 -3.26 1.44
N VAL A 282 30.25 -2.61 2.52
CA VAL A 282 31.68 -2.45 2.86
C VAL A 282 31.90 -3.02 4.24
N ASP A 283 32.79 -3.98 4.38
CA ASP A 283 33.18 -4.58 5.66
C ASP A 283 34.16 -3.69 6.46
N ALA A 284 34.60 -4.16 7.62
CA ALA A 284 35.48 -3.43 8.50
C ALA A 284 36.88 -3.26 7.92
N GLU A 285 37.30 -4.16 7.06
CA GLU A 285 38.62 -4.19 6.38
C GLU A 285 38.62 -3.39 5.07
N GLY A 286 37.44 -2.94 4.60
CA GLY A 286 37.25 -2.23 3.34
C GLY A 286 36.98 -3.15 2.14
N GLY A 287 36.74 -4.45 2.39
CA GLY A 287 36.27 -5.39 1.38
C GLY A 287 34.85 -5.07 0.96
N THR A 288 34.52 -5.32 -0.32
CA THR A 288 33.22 -4.97 -0.91
C THR A 288 32.44 -6.19 -1.36
N THR A 289 31.13 -6.10 -1.21
CA THR A 289 30.17 -7.14 -1.64
C THR A 289 28.96 -6.44 -2.25
N LEU A 290 28.57 -6.84 -3.45
CA LEU A 290 27.31 -6.37 -4.05
C LEU A 290 26.12 -7.09 -3.44
N VAL A 291 25.00 -6.38 -3.21
CA VAL A 291 23.82 -6.96 -2.58
C VAL A 291 22.52 -6.44 -3.20
N LYS A 292 21.46 -7.28 -3.14
CA LYS A 292 20.07 -6.86 -3.29
C LYS A 292 19.34 -7.09 -1.96
N PHE A 293 18.57 -6.10 -1.51
CA PHE A 293 17.83 -6.16 -0.25
C PHE A 293 16.42 -6.73 -0.47
N HIS A 294 15.99 -7.59 0.46
CA HIS A 294 14.67 -8.23 0.46
C HIS A 294 14.00 -8.10 1.83
N TRP A 295 12.74 -7.71 1.85
CA TRP A 295 11.87 -7.77 3.02
C TRP A 295 10.94 -8.98 2.88
N LYS A 296 11.05 -9.96 3.76
CA LYS A 296 10.21 -11.16 3.79
C LYS A 296 9.18 -11.04 4.93
N PRO A 297 7.87 -10.93 4.64
CA PRO A 297 6.86 -10.78 5.69
C PRO A 297 6.70 -12.08 6.49
N LYS A 298 6.62 -11.98 7.81
CA LYS A 298 6.40 -13.16 8.68
C LYS A 298 4.99 -13.74 8.53
N LEU A 299 4.02 -12.93 8.14
CA LEU A 299 2.64 -13.36 7.85
C LEU A 299 2.49 -14.01 6.47
N GLY A 300 3.55 -14.08 5.70
CA GLY A 300 3.53 -14.59 4.33
C GLY A 300 3.01 -13.59 3.30
N VAL A 301 3.05 -14.01 2.04
CA VAL A 301 2.66 -13.20 0.90
C VAL A 301 1.28 -13.62 0.42
N HIS A 302 0.32 -12.69 0.50
CA HIS A 302 -1.07 -12.94 0.13
C HIS A 302 -1.62 -11.82 -0.73
N SER A 303 -2.46 -12.18 -1.69
CA SER A 303 -3.07 -11.23 -2.62
C SER A 303 -4.60 -11.38 -2.63
N GLN A 304 -5.27 -10.34 -3.08
CA GLN A 304 -6.68 -10.43 -3.44
C GLN A 304 -6.82 -11.07 -4.83
N VAL A 305 -8.04 -11.47 -5.22
CA VAL A 305 -8.38 -11.66 -6.62
C VAL A 305 -8.92 -10.36 -7.20
N TRP A 306 -8.89 -10.20 -8.53
CA TRP A 306 -9.20 -8.89 -9.13
C TRP A 306 -10.64 -8.40 -8.85
N GLU A 307 -11.64 -9.28 -8.90
CA GLU A 307 -13.01 -8.93 -8.53
C GLU A 307 -13.10 -8.41 -7.08
N GLU A 308 -12.44 -9.11 -6.16
CA GLU A 308 -12.36 -8.71 -4.76
C GLU A 308 -11.72 -7.32 -4.60
N ALA A 309 -10.59 -7.08 -5.27
CA ALA A 309 -9.87 -5.81 -5.20
C ALA A 309 -10.74 -4.63 -5.70
N GLN A 310 -11.51 -4.84 -6.78
CA GLN A 310 -12.43 -3.83 -7.31
C GLN A 310 -13.58 -3.54 -6.33
N ILE A 311 -14.19 -4.59 -5.78
CA ILE A 311 -15.26 -4.42 -4.79
C ILE A 311 -14.74 -3.71 -3.55
N THR A 312 -13.57 -4.13 -3.05
CA THR A 312 -12.91 -3.51 -1.89
C THR A 312 -12.66 -2.02 -2.13
N GLY A 313 -12.11 -1.66 -3.27
CA GLY A 313 -11.86 -0.25 -3.63
C GLY A 313 -13.12 0.61 -3.67
N GLY A 314 -14.29 0.00 -3.93
CA GLY A 314 -15.58 0.67 -3.93
C GLY A 314 -16.25 0.77 -2.56
N VAL A 315 -16.14 -0.27 -1.72
CA VAL A 315 -16.82 -0.31 -0.41
C VAL A 315 -15.95 0.20 0.73
N ASP A 316 -14.65 0.05 0.64
CA ASP A 316 -13.66 0.57 1.60
C ASP A 316 -12.37 1.00 0.88
N PRO A 317 -12.32 2.22 0.35
CA PRO A 317 -11.13 2.71 -0.35
C PRO A 317 -9.89 2.79 0.57
N ASP A 318 -10.06 2.78 1.88
CA ASP A 318 -9.01 2.84 2.90
C ASP A 318 -8.59 1.47 3.46
N PHE A 319 -8.92 0.40 2.77
CA PHE A 319 -8.82 -0.98 3.27
C PHE A 319 -7.41 -1.34 3.79
N HIS A 320 -6.36 -1.08 3.03
CA HIS A 320 -4.98 -1.38 3.46
C HIS A 320 -4.51 -0.46 4.59
N ARG A 321 -4.92 0.83 4.56
CA ARG A 321 -4.62 1.77 5.65
C ARG A 321 -5.24 1.32 6.95
N ARG A 322 -6.52 0.93 6.91
CA ARG A 322 -7.28 0.45 8.05
C ARG A 322 -6.67 -0.84 8.60
N ASP A 323 -6.40 -1.82 7.75
CA ASP A 323 -5.81 -3.10 8.13
C ASP A 323 -4.48 -2.93 8.88
N LEU A 324 -3.60 -2.06 8.39
CA LEU A 324 -2.33 -1.76 9.06
C LEU A 324 -2.55 -1.05 10.40
N ALA A 325 -3.39 -0.02 10.42
CA ALA A 325 -3.62 0.78 11.61
C ALA A 325 -4.30 -0.03 12.72
N ASP A 326 -5.34 -0.79 12.38
CA ASP A 326 -6.10 -1.61 13.33
C ASP A 326 -5.23 -2.75 13.90
N ALA A 327 -4.39 -3.38 13.07
CA ALA A 327 -3.47 -4.42 13.53
C ALA A 327 -2.47 -3.87 14.57
N ILE A 328 -1.88 -2.71 14.31
CA ILE A 328 -0.94 -2.08 15.23
C ILE A 328 -1.64 -1.63 16.52
N GLU A 329 -2.83 -1.02 16.41
CA GLU A 329 -3.63 -0.61 17.58
C GLU A 329 -4.00 -1.80 18.47
N ALA A 330 -4.29 -2.94 17.85
CA ALA A 330 -4.59 -4.19 18.54
C ALA A 330 -3.36 -4.87 19.16
N GLY A 331 -2.15 -4.43 18.84
CA GLY A 331 -0.90 -5.06 19.28
C GLY A 331 -0.48 -6.28 18.41
N ALA A 332 -1.15 -6.51 17.28
CA ALA A 332 -0.77 -7.50 16.27
C ALA A 332 0.31 -6.91 15.34
N PHE A 333 1.49 -6.70 15.88
CA PHE A 333 2.59 -5.99 15.25
C PHE A 333 3.11 -6.72 14.03
N PRO A 334 2.97 -6.17 12.82
CA PRO A 334 3.49 -6.83 11.63
C PRO A 334 5.02 -6.81 11.61
N GLN A 335 5.59 -7.90 11.07
CA GLN A 335 7.03 -8.13 11.05
C GLN A 335 7.53 -8.55 9.68
N TRP A 336 8.74 -8.09 9.35
CA TRP A 336 9.48 -8.52 8.17
C TRP A 336 10.91 -8.86 8.54
N GLU A 337 11.42 -9.89 7.95
CA GLU A 337 12.85 -10.19 7.98
C GLU A 337 13.53 -9.46 6.84
N LEU A 338 14.53 -8.62 7.16
CA LEU A 338 15.42 -8.06 6.16
C LEU A 338 16.47 -9.11 5.80
N GLY A 339 16.59 -9.41 4.53
CA GLY A 339 17.62 -10.28 4.01
C GLY A 339 18.37 -9.65 2.86
N VAL A 340 19.51 -10.23 2.53
CA VAL A 340 20.35 -9.83 1.40
C VAL A 340 20.70 -11.02 0.53
N GLN A 341 20.60 -10.87 -0.78
CA GLN A 341 21.34 -11.69 -1.74
C GLN A 341 22.73 -11.06 -1.89
N THR A 342 23.78 -11.88 -1.94
CA THR A 342 25.17 -11.42 -2.00
C THR A 342 25.82 -11.84 -3.30
N PHE A 343 26.61 -10.93 -3.90
CA PHE A 343 27.31 -11.15 -5.14
C PHE A 343 28.75 -10.65 -5.05
N PRO A 344 29.71 -11.26 -5.78
CA PRO A 344 31.06 -10.72 -5.91
C PRO A 344 31.03 -9.31 -6.52
N ASP A 345 31.79 -8.38 -5.96
CA ASP A 345 32.00 -7.05 -6.56
C ASP A 345 33.09 -7.14 -7.63
N ASN A 346 32.71 -7.67 -8.79
CA ASN A 346 33.61 -7.78 -9.95
C ASN A 346 33.51 -6.52 -10.84
N PRO A 347 34.51 -6.24 -11.67
CA PRO A 347 34.52 -5.05 -12.54
C PRO A 347 33.33 -4.98 -13.51
N GLU A 348 32.83 -6.13 -13.94
CA GLU A 348 31.70 -6.25 -14.88
C GLU A 348 30.36 -6.04 -14.18
N GLN A 349 30.30 -6.15 -12.83
CA GLN A 349 29.10 -6.08 -12.01
C GLN A 349 27.97 -7.00 -12.52
N THR A 350 28.34 -8.22 -12.91
CA THR A 350 27.44 -9.26 -13.39
C THR A 350 27.51 -10.50 -12.50
N PHE A 351 26.42 -11.26 -12.48
CA PHE A 351 26.33 -12.55 -11.80
C PHE A 351 25.57 -13.56 -12.65
N GLU A 352 26.19 -14.69 -12.97
CA GLU A 352 25.62 -15.76 -13.83
C GLU A 352 25.01 -15.21 -15.16
N GLY A 353 25.69 -14.22 -15.77
CA GLY A 353 25.24 -13.58 -17.01
C GLY A 353 24.14 -12.50 -16.83
N ILE A 354 23.70 -12.25 -15.59
CA ILE A 354 22.74 -11.19 -15.26
C ILE A 354 23.52 -9.92 -14.91
N ASP A 355 23.19 -8.82 -15.58
CA ASP A 355 23.71 -7.50 -15.26
C ASP A 355 23.05 -6.96 -13.98
N LEU A 356 23.83 -6.78 -12.92
CA LEU A 356 23.34 -6.34 -11.61
C LEU A 356 22.95 -4.86 -11.57
N LEU A 357 23.32 -4.08 -12.59
CA LEU A 357 22.96 -2.67 -12.73
C LEU A 357 21.66 -2.45 -13.51
N ASP A 358 21.10 -3.50 -14.10
CA ASP A 358 19.81 -3.43 -14.79
C ASP A 358 18.65 -3.56 -13.79
N PRO A 359 17.90 -2.48 -13.49
CA PRO A 359 16.81 -2.51 -12.53
C PRO A 359 15.58 -3.28 -13.04
N THR A 360 15.60 -3.80 -14.26
CA THR A 360 14.56 -4.67 -14.80
C THR A 360 14.85 -6.16 -14.62
N LYS A 361 15.96 -6.50 -13.96
CA LYS A 361 16.43 -7.87 -13.77
C LYS A 361 16.42 -8.28 -12.29
N ILE A 362 16.14 -9.56 -12.06
CA ILE A 362 16.28 -10.22 -10.76
C ILE A 362 17.38 -11.29 -10.83
N VAL A 363 17.88 -11.68 -9.68
CA VAL A 363 18.64 -12.92 -9.52
C VAL A 363 17.74 -13.91 -8.78
N PRO A 364 17.38 -15.06 -9.37
CA PRO A 364 16.60 -16.09 -8.70
C PRO A 364 17.20 -16.51 -7.35
N GLU A 365 16.37 -16.75 -6.34
CA GLU A 365 16.84 -17.13 -4.99
C GLU A 365 17.54 -18.48 -4.99
N GLU A 366 17.26 -19.34 -5.98
CA GLU A 366 17.93 -20.62 -6.17
C GLU A 366 19.40 -20.45 -6.60
N LEU A 367 19.75 -19.34 -7.26
CA LEU A 367 21.13 -19.01 -7.62
C LEU A 367 21.87 -18.26 -6.51
N ALA A 368 21.16 -17.37 -5.80
CA ALA A 368 21.70 -16.60 -4.70
C ALA A 368 20.67 -16.51 -3.57
N PRO A 369 20.72 -17.41 -2.58
CA PRO A 369 19.75 -17.43 -1.48
C PRO A 369 19.76 -16.15 -0.66
N VAL A 370 18.58 -15.70 -0.22
CA VAL A 370 18.43 -14.54 0.65
C VAL A 370 18.89 -14.88 2.07
N GLN A 371 19.89 -14.18 2.57
CA GLN A 371 20.44 -14.37 3.91
C GLN A 371 19.86 -13.34 4.88
N PRO A 372 19.19 -13.74 5.98
CA PRO A 372 18.57 -12.80 6.90
C PRO A 372 19.62 -12.02 7.71
N VAL A 373 19.40 -10.70 7.82
CA VAL A 373 20.32 -9.78 8.52
C VAL A 373 19.66 -9.02 9.66
N GLY A 374 18.32 -9.04 9.78
CA GLY A 374 17.61 -8.40 10.89
C GLY A 374 16.10 -8.53 10.78
N LEU A 375 15.41 -8.11 11.85
CA LEU A 375 13.95 -8.15 12.00
C LEU A 375 13.39 -6.74 12.16
N LEU A 376 12.44 -6.39 11.32
CA LEU A 376 11.61 -5.20 11.43
C LEU A 376 10.30 -5.54 12.14
N THR A 377 9.93 -4.75 13.14
CA THR A 377 8.63 -4.82 13.81
C THR A 377 7.99 -3.43 13.80
N LEU A 378 6.78 -3.29 13.26
CA LEU A 378 6.01 -2.05 13.31
C LEU A 378 5.07 -2.11 14.52
N ASN A 379 5.22 -1.18 15.46
CA ASN A 379 4.58 -1.26 16.77
C ASN A 379 3.87 0.02 17.23
N ALA A 380 3.84 1.07 16.40
CA ALA A 380 3.09 2.28 16.71
C ALA A 380 2.57 2.98 15.46
N ASN A 381 1.30 3.40 15.53
CA ASN A 381 0.69 4.26 14.51
C ASN A 381 1.23 5.69 14.60
N PRO A 382 1.24 6.46 13.48
CA PRO A 382 1.50 7.89 13.53
C PRO A 382 0.54 8.62 14.47
N SER A 383 1.04 9.60 15.22
CA SER A 383 0.18 10.47 16.05
C SER A 383 -0.61 11.44 15.20
N ASN A 384 -0.01 11.91 14.11
CA ASN A 384 -0.61 12.84 13.18
C ASN A 384 -0.15 12.51 11.77
N TYR A 385 -1.10 12.25 10.89
CA TYR A 385 -0.82 11.85 9.51
C TYR A 385 -0.04 12.92 8.74
N PHE A 386 -0.41 14.21 8.90
CA PHE A 386 0.26 15.29 8.18
C PHE A 386 1.70 15.49 8.69
N ALA A 387 1.87 15.60 10.00
CA ALA A 387 3.18 15.88 10.60
C ALA A 387 4.20 14.77 10.33
N GLU A 388 3.75 13.52 10.27
CA GLU A 388 4.62 12.35 10.17
C GLU A 388 4.55 11.73 8.77
N THR A 389 3.41 11.18 8.36
CA THR A 389 3.28 10.44 7.09
C THR A 389 3.35 11.33 5.86
N GLU A 390 2.73 12.53 5.92
CA GLU A 390 2.73 13.44 4.78
C GLU A 390 4.06 14.17 4.63
N GLN A 391 4.70 14.56 5.74
CA GLN A 391 5.95 15.33 5.74
C GLN A 391 7.24 14.48 5.74
N VAL A 392 7.16 13.15 5.91
CA VAL A 392 8.38 12.32 5.82
C VAL A 392 9.01 12.44 4.43
N ALA A 393 10.32 12.66 4.42
CA ALA A 393 11.17 12.77 3.24
C ALA A 393 12.15 11.59 3.20
N PHE A 394 12.00 10.72 2.21
CA PHE A 394 12.95 9.64 1.93
C PHE A 394 13.94 10.08 0.86
N HIS A 395 15.14 9.52 0.90
CA HIS A 395 16.16 9.77 -0.11
C HIS A 395 17.09 8.58 -0.28
N THR A 396 17.24 8.07 -1.49
CA THR A 396 18.09 6.90 -1.78
C THR A 396 19.60 7.15 -1.53
N GLY A 397 20.00 8.39 -1.42
CA GLY A 397 21.36 8.80 -1.07
C GLY A 397 21.57 9.06 0.43
N HIS A 398 20.58 8.81 1.30
CA HIS A 398 20.82 8.77 2.73
C HIS A 398 21.48 7.43 3.07
N LEU A 399 22.78 7.47 3.23
CA LEU A 399 23.64 6.31 3.45
C LEU A 399 24.39 6.47 4.77
N VAL A 400 24.87 5.35 5.31
CA VAL A 400 25.69 5.28 6.52
C VAL A 400 26.98 4.52 6.21
N PRO A 401 28.06 4.65 7.03
CA PRO A 401 29.28 3.90 6.83
C PRO A 401 29.02 2.40 6.66
N GLY A 402 29.55 1.80 5.61
CA GLY A 402 29.35 0.39 5.29
C GLY A 402 28.31 0.10 4.20
N ILE A 403 27.59 1.11 3.73
CA ILE A 403 26.65 0.98 2.60
C ILE A 403 26.95 2.03 1.55
N ASP A 404 27.17 1.60 0.31
CA ASP A 404 27.44 2.48 -0.84
C ASP A 404 26.52 2.08 -2.02
N VAL A 405 26.48 2.91 -3.03
CA VAL A 405 25.65 2.77 -4.22
C VAL A 405 26.43 2.22 -5.39
N THR A 406 25.72 1.85 -6.44
CA THR A 406 26.28 1.40 -7.72
C THR A 406 25.99 2.39 -8.84
N ASN A 407 26.52 2.12 -10.01
CA ASN A 407 26.30 2.93 -11.21
C ASN A 407 24.99 2.63 -11.94
N ASP A 408 24.01 1.95 -11.30
CA ASP A 408 22.66 1.76 -11.83
C ASP A 408 22.06 3.12 -12.24
N PRO A 409 21.75 3.34 -13.53
CA PRO A 409 21.36 4.67 -14.03
C PRO A 409 20.01 5.13 -13.47
N LEU A 410 19.14 4.19 -13.11
CA LEU A 410 17.90 4.54 -12.43
C LEU A 410 18.16 4.97 -10.97
N LEU A 411 19.01 4.27 -10.24
CA LEU A 411 19.40 4.64 -8.87
C LEU A 411 20.06 6.03 -8.83
N GLN A 412 20.97 6.31 -9.74
CA GLN A 412 21.66 7.61 -9.84
C GLN A 412 20.67 8.75 -10.10
N GLY A 413 19.69 8.58 -10.99
CA GLY A 413 18.65 9.57 -11.23
C GLY A 413 17.71 9.78 -10.03
N ARG A 414 17.45 8.74 -9.26
CA ARG A 414 16.67 8.82 -8.02
C ARG A 414 17.33 9.69 -6.96
N MET A 415 18.66 9.69 -6.87
CA MET A 415 19.40 10.54 -5.93
C MET A 415 19.18 12.03 -6.19
N PHE A 416 19.00 12.43 -7.43
CA PHE A 416 18.64 13.81 -7.76
C PHE A 416 17.15 14.08 -7.45
N SER A 417 16.26 13.24 -7.95
CA SER A 417 14.80 13.47 -7.91
C SER A 417 14.24 13.62 -6.50
N TYR A 418 14.71 12.82 -5.54
CA TYR A 418 14.18 12.86 -4.17
C TYR A 418 14.53 14.16 -3.43
N VAL A 419 15.70 14.74 -3.65
CA VAL A 419 16.04 16.05 -3.08
C VAL A 419 15.24 17.15 -3.77
N ASP A 420 15.20 17.14 -5.10
CA ASP A 420 14.55 18.16 -5.90
C ASP A 420 13.06 18.33 -5.53
N THR A 421 12.32 17.23 -5.49
CA THR A 421 10.89 17.29 -5.14
C THR A 421 10.65 17.78 -3.72
N GLN A 422 11.51 17.46 -2.73
CA GLN A 422 11.35 17.91 -1.34
C GLN A 422 11.52 19.43 -1.18
N LEU A 423 12.37 20.06 -1.96
CA LEU A 423 12.57 21.53 -1.90
C LEU A 423 11.25 22.30 -2.08
N THR A 424 10.45 21.89 -3.04
CA THR A 424 9.14 22.51 -3.28
C THR A 424 8.07 21.98 -2.34
N ARG A 425 7.98 20.67 -2.23
CA ARG A 425 6.91 20.00 -1.50
C ARG A 425 6.93 20.31 0.01
N LEU A 426 8.10 20.40 0.61
CA LEU A 426 8.31 20.67 2.03
C LEU A 426 8.80 22.09 2.33
N GLY A 427 8.82 22.96 1.33
CA GLY A 427 8.96 24.40 1.50
C GLY A 427 10.40 24.88 1.78
N GLY A 428 11.42 24.21 1.26
CA GLY A 428 12.80 24.72 1.31
C GLY A 428 13.85 23.68 1.72
N PRO A 429 15.12 24.09 1.83
CA PRO A 429 16.24 23.17 2.00
C PRO A 429 16.32 22.52 3.41
N ASN A 430 15.63 23.09 4.40
CA ASN A 430 15.67 22.60 5.78
C ASN A 430 14.63 21.53 6.11
N PHE A 431 14.12 20.80 5.11
CA PHE A 431 13.16 19.72 5.34
C PHE A 431 13.69 18.61 6.24
N ALA A 432 15.00 18.43 6.32
CA ALA A 432 15.65 17.51 7.25
C ALA A 432 15.44 17.91 8.74
N GLN A 433 15.05 19.14 9.01
CA GLN A 433 14.76 19.62 10.37
C GLN A 433 13.31 19.42 10.81
N LEU A 434 12.42 19.00 9.91
CA LEU A 434 11.08 18.56 10.30
C LEU A 434 11.22 17.35 11.25
N PRO A 435 10.46 17.29 12.35
CA PRO A 435 10.68 16.27 13.40
C PRO A 435 10.79 14.86 12.88
N ILE A 436 9.95 14.46 11.93
CA ILE A 436 9.95 13.11 11.35
C ILE A 436 11.20 12.83 10.50
N ASN A 437 11.89 13.85 10.00
CA ASN A 437 13.05 13.70 9.13
C ASN A 437 14.38 13.83 9.89
N ARG A 438 14.34 14.29 11.15
CA ARG A 438 15.57 14.50 11.92
C ARG A 438 16.30 13.20 12.17
N THR A 439 17.60 13.27 11.97
CA THR A 439 18.49 12.19 12.41
C THR A 439 18.58 12.13 13.95
N HIS A 440 18.85 10.95 14.48
CA HIS A 440 19.17 10.74 15.89
C HIS A 440 20.67 10.90 16.17
N ALA A 441 21.50 10.91 15.13
CA ALA A 441 22.92 11.24 15.23
C ALA A 441 23.15 12.75 15.38
N PRO A 442 24.22 13.19 16.06
CA PRO A 442 24.57 14.60 16.16
C PRO A 442 24.81 15.22 14.78
N VAL A 443 24.31 16.44 14.56
CA VAL A 443 24.48 17.18 13.30
C VAL A 443 25.40 18.37 13.51
N ASN A 444 26.43 18.51 12.67
CA ASN A 444 27.29 19.67 12.56
C ASN A 444 27.68 19.88 11.09
N ASP A 445 26.72 20.28 10.29
CA ASP A 445 26.81 20.38 8.82
C ASP A 445 27.29 21.75 8.32
N MET A 446 27.44 22.75 9.24
CA MET A 446 27.76 24.14 8.94
C MET A 446 26.78 24.85 7.97
N LEU A 447 25.62 24.25 7.67
CA LEU A 447 24.58 24.83 6.87
C LEU A 447 23.79 25.86 7.69
N ARG A 448 23.45 26.99 7.08
CA ARG A 448 22.85 28.15 7.75
C ARG A 448 21.61 28.60 7.03
N ASP A 449 20.68 29.16 7.82
CA ASP A 449 19.56 29.98 7.38
C ASP A 449 18.60 29.28 6.39
N GLY A 450 17.76 30.04 5.74
CA GLY A 450 16.74 29.54 4.80
C GLY A 450 15.43 29.15 5.48
N MET A 451 14.40 28.92 4.65
CA MET A 451 13.06 28.57 5.14
C MET A 451 13.09 27.32 6.01
N HIS A 452 12.33 27.35 7.10
CA HIS A 452 12.20 26.27 8.09
C HIS A 452 13.48 25.93 8.85
N GLN A 453 14.50 26.80 8.84
CA GLN A 453 15.66 26.64 9.72
C GLN A 453 15.22 26.84 11.19
N THR A 454 15.33 25.78 11.98
CA THR A 454 14.95 25.79 13.40
C THR A 454 16.15 25.59 14.33
N ALA A 455 17.31 25.21 13.81
CA ALA A 455 18.52 25.11 14.60
C ALA A 455 19.09 26.50 14.88
N VAL A 456 19.58 26.70 16.10
CA VAL A 456 20.24 27.93 16.51
C VAL A 456 21.75 27.77 16.38
N HIS A 457 22.29 28.21 15.27
CA HIS A 457 23.71 28.20 15.04
C HIS A 457 24.41 29.41 15.70
N ARG A 458 25.46 29.16 16.46
CA ARG A 458 26.25 30.19 17.13
C ARG A 458 27.60 30.30 16.46
N GLY A 459 28.30 31.46 16.72
CA GLY A 459 29.62 31.71 16.18
C GLY A 459 29.62 32.51 14.91
N VAL A 460 30.82 32.88 14.46
CA VAL A 460 31.07 33.82 13.33
C VAL A 460 31.63 33.13 12.10
N ALA A 461 31.98 31.84 12.18
CA ALA A 461 32.73 31.14 11.15
C ALA A 461 31.91 29.96 10.56
N PRO A 462 30.88 30.21 9.70
CA PRO A 462 30.09 29.15 9.05
C PRO A 462 30.81 28.60 7.79
N TYR A 463 32.10 28.43 7.85
CA TYR A 463 32.97 27.99 6.73
C TYR A 463 34.16 27.19 7.23
N ARG A 464 34.67 26.35 6.38
CA ARG A 464 35.86 25.55 6.63
C ARG A 464 36.88 25.72 5.46
N PRO A 465 38.17 25.81 5.70
CA PRO A 465 38.82 25.87 7.03
C PRO A 465 38.64 27.26 7.69
N ASN A 466 38.70 27.31 9.02
CA ASN A 466 38.67 28.55 9.76
C ASN A 466 39.59 28.46 10.99
N SER A 467 40.00 29.63 11.51
CA SER A 467 40.82 29.76 12.72
C SER A 467 40.10 30.52 13.82
N LEU A 468 38.82 30.77 13.65
CA LEU A 468 37.93 31.51 14.57
C LEU A 468 37.09 30.53 15.39
N ASP A 469 36.36 31.03 16.38
CA ASP A 469 35.37 30.26 17.18
C ASP A 469 35.96 28.94 17.80
N GLY A 470 37.20 29.00 18.27
CA GLY A 470 37.83 27.81 18.90
C GLY A 470 38.49 26.86 17.90
N GLY A 471 38.51 27.21 16.61
CA GLY A 471 39.16 26.43 15.56
C GLY A 471 38.20 25.74 14.61
N CYS A 472 38.77 25.16 13.55
CA CYS A 472 38.04 24.44 12.52
C CYS A 472 37.42 23.10 13.09
N PRO A 473 36.18 22.75 12.79
CA PRO A 473 35.66 21.44 13.14
C PRO A 473 36.51 20.30 12.56
N PHE A 474 36.69 19.22 13.33
CA PHE A 474 37.45 18.04 12.90
C PHE A 474 36.70 17.29 11.79
N LEU A 475 37.45 16.63 10.92
CA LEU A 475 36.97 15.60 10.02
C LEU A 475 37.30 14.24 10.64
N ALA A 476 36.35 13.35 10.62
CA ALA A 476 36.54 11.98 11.03
C ALA A 476 37.32 11.20 9.96
N GLY A 477 38.25 10.32 10.37
CA GLY A 477 38.85 9.32 9.50
C GLY A 477 37.98 8.08 9.35
N ALA A 478 38.30 7.22 8.39
CA ALA A 478 37.55 5.96 8.18
C ALA A 478 37.47 5.09 9.45
N GLY A 479 38.56 5.06 10.25
CA GLY A 479 38.59 4.35 11.54
C GLY A 479 37.78 5.02 12.68
N GLU A 480 37.33 6.24 12.46
CA GLU A 480 36.49 7.01 13.40
C GLU A 480 35.02 7.08 12.96
N GLY A 481 34.60 6.18 12.05
CA GLY A 481 33.20 6.07 11.60
C GLY A 481 32.81 7.06 10.51
N ALA A 482 33.80 7.64 9.77
CA ALA A 482 33.46 8.47 8.62
C ALA A 482 32.80 7.62 7.51
N TYR A 483 31.82 8.23 6.84
CA TYR A 483 31.37 7.73 5.54
C TYR A 483 32.48 8.01 4.52
N VAL A 484 32.92 6.96 3.86
CA VAL A 484 33.94 7.04 2.81
C VAL A 484 33.41 6.24 1.62
N GLU A 485 33.29 6.90 0.49
CA GLU A 485 32.92 6.28 -0.77
C GLU A 485 33.97 5.24 -1.16
N VAL A 486 33.49 4.13 -1.73
CA VAL A 486 34.39 3.08 -2.23
C VAL A 486 35.13 3.63 -3.44
N PRO A 487 36.50 3.54 -3.46
CA PRO A 487 37.28 3.93 -4.63
C PRO A 487 37.11 2.86 -5.74
N ALA A 488 35.91 2.78 -6.33
CA ALA A 488 35.63 1.91 -7.46
C ALA A 488 36.14 2.54 -8.76
N GLU A 489 36.62 1.74 -9.69
CA GLU A 489 36.95 2.22 -11.02
C GLU A 489 35.64 2.63 -11.72
N VAL A 490 35.54 3.93 -12.05
CA VAL A 490 34.53 4.40 -13.00
C VAL A 490 35.13 4.22 -14.40
N ALA A 491 34.53 3.36 -15.20
CA ALA A 491 35.06 3.05 -16.53
C ALA A 491 35.38 4.31 -17.33
N ALA A 492 36.63 4.40 -17.83
CA ALA A 492 37.08 5.49 -18.69
C ALA A 492 36.44 5.40 -20.06
N GLY A 493 35.20 5.88 -20.18
CA GLY A 493 34.42 5.87 -21.43
C GLY A 493 34.35 7.24 -22.10
N ARG A 494 34.00 7.26 -23.38
CA ARG A 494 33.55 8.48 -24.08
C ARG A 494 32.22 8.95 -23.54
N LYS A 495 31.91 10.23 -23.64
CA LYS A 495 30.57 10.74 -23.38
C LYS A 495 29.64 10.22 -24.48
N VAL A 496 28.73 9.35 -24.14
CA VAL A 496 27.75 8.72 -25.06
C VAL A 496 26.36 8.75 -24.46
N ARG A 497 25.34 8.54 -25.30
CA ARG A 497 23.95 8.29 -24.93
C ARG A 497 23.57 6.90 -25.40
N GLU A 498 24.06 5.89 -24.71
CA GLU A 498 23.90 4.47 -25.08
C GLU A 498 23.65 3.67 -23.80
N ALA A 499 22.88 2.60 -23.91
CA ALA A 499 22.79 1.57 -22.87
C ALA A 499 23.83 0.46 -23.13
N PRO A 500 24.30 -0.28 -22.12
CA PRO A 500 25.12 -1.45 -22.35
C PRO A 500 24.33 -2.54 -23.07
N ALA A 501 25.01 -3.35 -23.90
CA ALA A 501 24.37 -4.44 -24.64
C ALA A 501 23.72 -5.50 -23.72
N SER A 502 24.19 -5.63 -22.46
CA SER A 502 23.58 -6.47 -21.44
C SER A 502 22.15 -6.06 -21.07
N PHE A 503 21.73 -4.82 -21.40
CA PHE A 503 20.38 -4.32 -21.17
C PHE A 503 19.39 -4.66 -22.30
N ASP A 504 19.83 -5.21 -23.43
CA ASP A 504 18.99 -5.43 -24.60
C ASP A 504 18.03 -6.63 -24.48
N ASP A 505 18.26 -7.53 -23.53
CA ASP A 505 17.37 -8.66 -23.29
C ASP A 505 16.17 -8.25 -22.41
N HIS A 506 15.03 -8.02 -23.07
CA HIS A 506 13.78 -7.60 -22.40
C HIS A 506 12.79 -8.74 -22.19
N PHE A 507 13.10 -9.99 -22.59
CA PHE A 507 12.10 -11.06 -22.67
C PHE A 507 12.46 -12.35 -21.92
N THR A 508 13.73 -12.68 -21.72
CA THR A 508 14.13 -13.91 -21.02
C THR A 508 13.61 -13.93 -19.58
N GLN A 509 13.70 -12.83 -18.84
CA GLN A 509 13.22 -12.81 -17.46
C GLN A 509 11.69 -12.72 -17.31
N PRO A 510 10.93 -11.99 -18.15
CA PRO A 510 9.48 -12.17 -18.22
C PRO A 510 9.07 -13.62 -18.48
N ARG A 511 9.79 -14.33 -19.37
CA ARG A 511 9.56 -15.77 -19.63
C ARG A 511 9.88 -16.61 -18.38
N LEU A 512 11.00 -16.34 -17.70
CA LEU A 512 11.33 -16.97 -16.42
C LEU A 512 10.16 -16.82 -15.44
N PHE A 513 9.66 -15.60 -15.25
CA PHE A 513 8.56 -15.32 -14.33
C PHE A 513 7.30 -16.11 -14.72
N TRP A 514 6.90 -16.07 -16.01
CA TRP A 514 5.74 -16.83 -16.51
C TRP A 514 5.88 -18.34 -16.27
N LEU A 515 7.03 -18.92 -16.58
CA LEU A 515 7.28 -20.36 -16.39
C LEU A 515 7.33 -20.76 -14.92
N SER A 516 7.65 -19.85 -14.02
CA SER A 516 7.69 -20.07 -12.57
C SER A 516 6.31 -20.04 -11.90
N MET A 517 5.29 -19.53 -12.58
CA MET A 517 3.93 -19.40 -12.06
C MET A 517 3.16 -20.71 -12.14
N THR A 518 2.35 -20.98 -11.12
CA THR A 518 1.39 -22.08 -11.14
C THR A 518 0.27 -21.84 -12.16
N PRO A 519 -0.49 -22.85 -12.57
CA PRO A 519 -1.60 -22.67 -13.52
C PRO A 519 -2.59 -21.60 -13.09
N VAL A 520 -2.92 -21.53 -11.80
CA VAL A 520 -3.87 -20.52 -11.27
C VAL A 520 -3.31 -19.11 -11.34
N GLU A 521 -2.03 -18.92 -11.03
CA GLU A 521 -1.37 -17.61 -11.14
C GLU A 521 -1.30 -17.17 -12.62
N ARG A 522 -1.06 -18.09 -13.55
CA ARG A 522 -1.10 -17.82 -15.01
C ARG A 522 -2.49 -17.40 -15.45
N GLU A 523 -3.55 -18.09 -14.99
CA GLU A 523 -4.93 -17.69 -15.28
C GLU A 523 -5.21 -16.26 -14.79
N HIS A 524 -4.73 -15.88 -13.60
CA HIS A 524 -4.86 -14.52 -13.07
C HIS A 524 -4.13 -13.48 -13.93
N ILE A 525 -2.93 -13.79 -14.39
CA ILE A 525 -2.16 -12.93 -15.30
C ILE A 525 -2.92 -12.72 -16.61
N VAL A 526 -3.41 -13.79 -17.22
CA VAL A 526 -4.21 -13.73 -18.46
C VAL A 526 -5.47 -12.89 -18.26
N ALA A 527 -6.18 -13.11 -17.15
CA ALA A 527 -7.38 -12.35 -16.81
C ALA A 527 -7.07 -10.85 -16.62
N ALA A 528 -5.95 -10.52 -15.97
CA ALA A 528 -5.50 -9.15 -15.77
C ALA A 528 -5.20 -8.46 -17.11
N TYR A 529 -4.39 -9.07 -17.98
CA TYR A 529 -4.12 -8.52 -19.30
C TYR A 529 -5.38 -8.34 -20.13
N THR A 530 -6.28 -9.33 -20.11
CA THR A 530 -7.55 -9.26 -20.82
C THR A 530 -8.42 -8.11 -20.32
N PHE A 531 -8.50 -7.93 -18.99
CA PHE A 531 -9.27 -6.85 -18.39
C PHE A 531 -8.68 -5.47 -18.71
N GLU A 532 -7.39 -5.28 -18.48
CA GLU A 532 -6.72 -3.99 -18.64
C GLU A 532 -6.70 -3.56 -20.12
N LEU A 533 -6.30 -4.43 -21.02
CA LEU A 533 -6.32 -4.17 -22.48
C LEU A 533 -7.74 -4.04 -22.99
N GLY A 534 -8.70 -4.78 -22.42
CA GLY A 534 -10.11 -4.67 -22.76
C GLY A 534 -10.71 -3.28 -22.49
N LYS A 535 -10.09 -2.49 -21.60
CA LYS A 535 -10.47 -1.09 -21.31
C LYS A 535 -9.87 -0.08 -22.28
N CYS A 536 -8.85 -0.44 -23.04
CA CYS A 536 -8.26 0.42 -24.06
C CYS A 536 -9.21 0.61 -25.23
N TYR A 537 -9.20 1.81 -25.83
CA TYR A 537 -10.00 2.12 -27.01
C TYR A 537 -9.25 1.80 -28.29
N GLU A 538 -7.92 2.05 -28.33
CA GLU A 538 -7.11 1.93 -29.52
C GLU A 538 -6.72 0.46 -29.82
N GLN A 539 -7.26 -0.09 -30.90
CA GLN A 539 -7.00 -1.47 -31.30
C GLN A 539 -5.52 -1.73 -31.61
N ALA A 540 -4.85 -0.76 -32.24
CA ALA A 540 -3.42 -0.88 -32.58
C ALA A 540 -2.52 -1.11 -31.35
N ILE A 541 -2.91 -0.55 -30.19
CA ILE A 541 -2.20 -0.77 -28.93
C ILE A 541 -2.41 -2.21 -28.46
N LYS A 542 -3.64 -2.72 -28.52
CA LYS A 542 -3.94 -4.13 -28.15
C LYS A 542 -3.16 -5.11 -29.03
N GLU A 543 -3.13 -4.88 -30.35
CA GLU A 543 -2.39 -5.71 -31.29
C GLU A 543 -0.86 -5.67 -31.04
N ARG A 544 -0.32 -4.50 -30.67
CA ARG A 544 1.08 -4.37 -30.28
C ARG A 544 1.36 -5.08 -28.96
N ALA A 545 0.47 -4.99 -27.97
CA ALA A 545 0.59 -5.72 -26.70
C ALA A 545 0.61 -7.24 -26.96
N LEU A 546 -0.26 -7.76 -27.82
CA LEU A 546 -0.22 -9.18 -28.20
C LEU A 546 1.11 -9.60 -28.85
N LYS A 547 1.73 -8.74 -29.67
CA LYS A 547 3.06 -9.00 -30.24
C LYS A 547 4.15 -9.04 -29.16
N VAL A 548 4.05 -8.21 -28.11
CA VAL A 548 4.96 -8.25 -26.96
C VAL A 548 4.76 -9.55 -26.17
N LEU A 549 3.52 -9.95 -25.93
CA LEU A 549 3.21 -11.19 -25.20
C LEU A 549 3.65 -12.44 -25.99
N ALA A 550 3.51 -12.45 -27.30
CA ALA A 550 3.97 -13.54 -28.16
C ALA A 550 5.50 -13.77 -28.09
N ARG A 551 6.28 -12.75 -27.72
CA ARG A 551 7.72 -12.87 -27.47
C ARG A 551 8.04 -13.46 -26.09
N ILE A 552 7.12 -13.38 -25.15
CA ILE A 552 7.28 -13.99 -23.81
C ILE A 552 6.91 -15.47 -23.91
N ASP A 553 5.64 -15.73 -24.31
CA ASP A 553 5.09 -17.07 -24.36
C ASP A 553 3.87 -17.13 -25.31
N THR A 554 3.81 -18.20 -26.12
CA THR A 554 2.73 -18.39 -27.11
C THR A 554 1.39 -18.63 -26.43
N GLU A 555 1.36 -19.46 -25.36
CA GLU A 555 0.14 -19.78 -24.62
C GLU A 555 -0.45 -18.52 -23.96
N LEU A 556 0.38 -17.72 -23.31
CA LEU A 556 -0.02 -16.43 -22.72
C LEU A 556 -0.66 -15.53 -23.79
N CYS A 557 -0.01 -15.39 -24.94
CA CYS A 557 -0.51 -14.54 -26.02
C CYS A 557 -1.85 -15.05 -26.57
N GLU A 558 -1.99 -16.35 -26.84
CA GLU A 558 -3.21 -16.95 -27.39
C GLU A 558 -4.40 -16.82 -26.45
N GLN A 559 -4.18 -17.03 -25.15
CA GLN A 559 -5.24 -16.89 -24.15
C GLN A 559 -5.70 -15.42 -24.01
N VAL A 560 -4.78 -14.46 -23.97
CA VAL A 560 -5.13 -13.03 -23.92
C VAL A 560 -5.83 -12.58 -25.20
N ALA A 561 -5.34 -13.00 -26.39
CA ALA A 561 -5.95 -12.71 -27.68
C ALA A 561 -7.39 -13.23 -27.74
N THR A 562 -7.61 -14.47 -27.27
CA THR A 562 -8.95 -15.08 -27.15
C THR A 562 -9.85 -14.24 -26.25
N GLY A 563 -9.36 -13.80 -25.08
CA GLY A 563 -10.11 -12.95 -24.17
C GLY A 563 -10.48 -11.57 -24.73
N LEU A 564 -9.64 -11.04 -25.63
CA LEU A 564 -9.89 -9.78 -26.34
C LEU A 564 -10.74 -9.92 -27.62
N GLY A 565 -10.99 -11.16 -28.08
CA GLY A 565 -11.65 -11.40 -29.34
C GLY A 565 -10.81 -11.00 -30.56
N LEU A 566 -9.48 -11.02 -30.43
CA LEU A 566 -8.53 -10.64 -31.49
C LEU A 566 -7.75 -11.88 -31.99
N PRO A 567 -7.25 -11.87 -33.24
CA PRO A 567 -6.38 -12.93 -33.69
C PRO A 567 -5.02 -12.85 -32.98
N ALA A 568 -4.52 -14.01 -32.54
CA ALA A 568 -3.17 -14.09 -31.99
C ALA A 568 -2.16 -13.84 -33.13
N PRO A 569 -1.12 -13.00 -32.92
CA PRO A 569 -0.01 -12.87 -33.90
C PRO A 569 0.76 -14.19 -34.00
N ALA A 570 1.56 -14.34 -35.07
CA ALA A 570 2.49 -15.45 -35.19
C ALA A 570 3.42 -15.47 -33.94
N ALA A 571 3.80 -16.69 -33.53
CA ALA A 571 4.76 -16.88 -32.45
C ALA A 571 6.04 -16.04 -32.71
N GLY A 572 6.56 -15.43 -31.67
CA GLY A 572 7.85 -14.73 -31.72
C GLY A 572 9.02 -15.69 -32.00
N GLU A 573 10.23 -15.15 -32.11
CA GLU A 573 11.42 -15.99 -32.14
C GLU A 573 11.50 -16.81 -30.84
N PRO A 574 11.79 -18.12 -30.94
CA PRO A 574 11.87 -18.97 -29.76
C PRO A 574 12.96 -18.46 -28.79
N LEU A 575 12.58 -18.20 -27.56
CA LEU A 575 13.54 -17.99 -26.47
C LEU A 575 13.94 -19.35 -25.89
N ALA A 576 15.17 -19.44 -25.39
CA ALA A 576 15.54 -20.59 -24.56
C ALA A 576 14.67 -20.56 -23.30
N ASP A 577 14.23 -21.74 -22.84
CA ASP A 577 13.49 -21.84 -21.59
C ASP A 577 14.47 -21.69 -20.41
N PRO A 578 14.35 -20.60 -19.61
CA PRO A 578 15.10 -20.50 -18.37
C PRO A 578 14.57 -21.54 -17.37
N SER A 579 15.42 -21.96 -16.44
CA SER A 579 14.97 -22.82 -15.33
C SER A 579 13.95 -22.05 -14.47
N PRO A 580 12.75 -22.60 -14.23
CA PRO A 580 11.78 -21.96 -13.37
C PRO A 580 12.34 -21.73 -11.95
N SER A 581 11.92 -20.64 -11.32
CA SER A 581 12.26 -20.27 -9.94
C SER A 581 11.01 -20.42 -9.05
N PRO A 582 10.84 -21.53 -8.32
CA PRO A 582 9.69 -21.73 -7.43
C PRO A 582 9.52 -20.64 -6.37
N ALA A 583 10.60 -19.98 -5.96
CA ALA A 583 10.55 -18.88 -4.99
C ALA A 583 9.72 -17.66 -5.49
N LEU A 584 9.46 -17.56 -6.80
CA LEU A 584 8.65 -16.48 -7.37
C LEU A 584 7.15 -16.69 -7.20
N SER A 585 6.69 -17.93 -7.05
CA SER A 585 5.27 -18.26 -6.84
C SER A 585 4.83 -17.94 -5.41
N GLN A 586 3.58 -17.48 -5.26
CA GLN A 586 2.93 -17.30 -3.98
C GLN A 586 2.17 -18.56 -3.51
N VAL A 587 2.04 -19.55 -4.38
CA VAL A 587 1.25 -20.77 -4.16
C VAL A 587 2.15 -21.94 -3.73
N GLY A 588 1.59 -22.83 -2.92
CA GLY A 588 2.29 -24.05 -2.46
C GLY A 588 3.13 -23.85 -1.20
N GLN A 589 3.08 -22.69 -0.59
CA GLN A 589 3.66 -22.44 0.73
C GLN A 589 2.55 -22.44 1.79
N THR A 590 2.90 -22.75 3.03
CA THR A 590 1.99 -22.65 4.18
C THR A 590 2.46 -21.55 5.10
N TRP A 591 1.54 -20.65 5.44
CA TRP A 591 1.80 -19.46 6.23
C TRP A 591 1.02 -19.49 7.54
N PRO A 592 1.47 -18.75 8.58
CA PRO A 592 0.72 -18.62 9.81
C PRO A 592 -0.67 -18.01 9.54
N PRO A 593 -1.74 -18.47 10.21
CA PRO A 593 -3.07 -17.89 10.10
C PRO A 593 -3.24 -16.60 10.91
N ASP A 594 -2.21 -16.15 11.60
CA ASP A 594 -2.22 -14.96 12.44
C ASP A 594 -2.72 -13.73 11.67
N GLY A 595 -3.54 -12.92 12.34
CA GLY A 595 -4.08 -11.69 11.77
C GLY A 595 -5.12 -11.89 10.68
N ARG A 596 -5.56 -13.13 10.38
CA ARG A 596 -6.68 -13.40 9.46
C ARG A 596 -8.00 -13.05 10.12
N ILE A 597 -8.91 -12.51 9.32
CA ILE A 597 -10.24 -12.11 9.77
C ILE A 597 -11.25 -13.18 9.35
N VAL A 598 -11.96 -13.77 10.34
CA VAL A 598 -12.96 -14.81 10.10
C VAL A 598 -14.35 -14.27 10.43
N GLY A 599 -15.22 -14.22 9.41
CA GLY A 599 -16.63 -13.85 9.58
C GLY A 599 -17.44 -15.04 10.07
N ILE A 600 -18.04 -14.97 11.26
CA ILE A 600 -18.90 -16.02 11.83
C ILE A 600 -20.34 -15.58 11.66
N VAL A 601 -21.06 -16.21 10.73
CA VAL A 601 -22.46 -15.92 10.44
C VAL A 601 -23.35 -16.68 11.42
N ALA A 602 -24.17 -15.96 12.18
CA ALA A 602 -25.06 -16.54 13.18
C ALA A 602 -26.34 -15.69 13.34
N ASP A 603 -27.37 -16.26 13.91
CA ASP A 603 -28.56 -15.58 14.41
C ASP A 603 -28.94 -16.06 15.82
N ALA A 604 -30.11 -15.69 16.31
CA ALA A 604 -30.58 -16.07 17.62
C ALA A 604 -30.87 -17.58 17.78
N GLU A 605 -31.05 -18.29 16.68
CA GLU A 605 -31.36 -19.74 16.65
C GLU A 605 -30.13 -20.57 16.29
N ALA A 606 -28.97 -19.93 16.03
CA ALA A 606 -27.73 -20.62 15.75
C ALA A 606 -27.17 -21.35 16.98
N ASP A 607 -26.20 -22.24 16.74
CA ASP A 607 -25.43 -22.88 17.83
C ASP A 607 -24.50 -21.84 18.50
N LEU A 608 -25.05 -21.04 19.42
CA LEU A 608 -24.31 -19.99 20.11
C LEU A 608 -23.18 -20.52 21.01
N ALA A 609 -23.26 -21.77 21.46
CA ALA A 609 -22.18 -22.40 22.21
C ALA A 609 -20.98 -22.71 21.29
N GLY A 610 -21.27 -23.26 20.11
CA GLY A 610 -20.27 -23.47 19.07
C GLY A 610 -19.65 -22.16 18.58
N VAL A 611 -20.46 -21.11 18.39
CA VAL A 611 -19.96 -19.77 18.01
C VAL A 611 -18.99 -19.21 19.05
N ARG A 612 -19.26 -19.36 20.34
CA ARG A 612 -18.33 -18.91 21.39
C ARG A 612 -17.04 -19.71 21.40
N SER A 613 -17.14 -21.03 21.37
CA SER A 613 -15.97 -21.93 21.32
C SER A 613 -15.11 -21.60 20.10
N LEU A 614 -15.72 -21.40 18.93
CA LEU A 614 -15.02 -21.01 17.70
C LEU A 614 -14.30 -19.66 17.87
N ARG A 615 -14.97 -18.66 18.44
CA ARG A 615 -14.35 -17.36 18.70
C ARG A 615 -13.13 -17.47 19.60
N GLU A 616 -13.24 -18.22 20.71
CA GLU A 616 -12.14 -18.42 21.65
C GLU A 616 -10.95 -19.09 20.97
N SER A 617 -11.18 -20.16 20.21
CA SER A 617 -10.13 -20.87 19.49
C SER A 617 -9.45 -20.01 18.40
N LEU A 618 -10.23 -19.20 17.66
CA LEU A 618 -9.69 -18.27 16.68
C LEU A 618 -8.79 -17.22 17.34
N LEU A 619 -9.23 -16.65 18.49
CA LEU A 619 -8.43 -15.70 19.23
C LEU A 619 -7.15 -16.33 19.79
N GLU A 620 -7.22 -17.58 20.28
CA GLU A 620 -6.05 -18.33 20.74
C GLU A 620 -5.02 -18.59 19.65
N SER A 621 -5.50 -18.70 18.41
CA SER A 621 -4.68 -18.88 17.21
C SER A 621 -4.22 -17.56 16.57
N GLY A 622 -4.43 -16.41 17.23
CA GLY A 622 -4.01 -15.10 16.70
C GLY A 622 -4.91 -14.54 15.59
N MET A 623 -6.03 -15.17 15.28
CA MET A 623 -6.99 -14.72 14.28
C MET A 623 -8.03 -13.75 14.86
N VAL A 624 -8.75 -13.03 14.02
CA VAL A 624 -9.76 -12.03 14.39
C VAL A 624 -11.18 -12.51 14.02
N PRO A 625 -11.97 -13.02 14.97
CA PRO A 625 -13.35 -13.44 14.70
C PRO A 625 -14.31 -12.26 14.73
N LEU A 626 -15.16 -12.11 13.71
CA LEU A 626 -16.23 -11.13 13.63
C LEU A 626 -17.58 -11.83 13.48
N VAL A 627 -18.49 -11.64 14.44
CA VAL A 627 -19.85 -12.19 14.36
C VAL A 627 -20.70 -11.32 13.45
N VAL A 628 -21.30 -11.96 12.45
CA VAL A 628 -22.15 -11.34 11.43
C VAL A 628 -23.57 -11.85 11.59
N ALA A 629 -24.53 -10.95 11.79
CA ALA A 629 -25.93 -11.34 12.07
C ALA A 629 -26.94 -10.46 11.29
N PRO A 630 -28.23 -10.84 11.25
CA PRO A 630 -29.27 -10.02 10.60
C PRO A 630 -29.36 -8.59 11.18
N ALA A 631 -29.16 -8.42 12.49
CA ALA A 631 -29.22 -7.15 13.21
C ALA A 631 -28.07 -7.02 14.20
N GLY A 632 -27.74 -5.77 14.59
CA GLY A 632 -26.76 -5.48 15.62
C GLY A 632 -27.25 -5.85 17.05
N GLY A 633 -26.38 -5.65 18.05
CA GLY A 633 -26.67 -5.96 19.44
C GLY A 633 -26.05 -7.27 19.90
N LYS A 634 -26.79 -8.09 20.65
CA LYS A 634 -26.34 -9.39 21.18
C LYS A 634 -27.24 -10.53 20.74
N LEU A 635 -26.64 -11.64 20.39
CA LEU A 635 -27.35 -12.91 20.19
C LEU A 635 -27.38 -13.69 21.51
N GLY A 636 -28.55 -14.21 21.88
CA GLY A 636 -28.74 -14.88 23.17
C GLY A 636 -28.89 -13.92 24.35
N THR A 637 -28.93 -14.47 25.56
CA THR A 637 -29.17 -13.74 26.81
C THR A 637 -28.18 -14.15 27.91
N GLY A 638 -27.95 -13.26 28.89
CA GLY A 638 -27.11 -13.57 30.05
C GLY A 638 -25.61 -13.66 29.72
N ALA A 639 -24.90 -14.53 30.43
CA ALA A 639 -23.47 -14.76 30.26
C ALA A 639 -23.11 -15.41 28.90
N ASP A 640 -24.08 -16.01 28.25
CA ASP A 640 -23.90 -16.70 26.96
C ASP A 640 -24.16 -15.82 25.75
N ALA A 641 -24.48 -14.55 25.96
CA ALA A 641 -24.74 -13.61 24.89
C ALA A 641 -23.49 -13.31 24.06
N VAL A 642 -23.61 -13.37 22.74
CA VAL A 642 -22.55 -13.10 21.76
C VAL A 642 -22.80 -11.73 21.14
N THR A 643 -21.82 -10.83 21.22
CA THR A 643 -21.92 -9.50 20.62
C THR A 643 -21.77 -9.60 19.09
N VAL A 644 -22.65 -8.91 18.37
CA VAL A 644 -22.62 -8.80 16.91
C VAL A 644 -21.73 -7.62 16.48
N GLN A 645 -20.74 -7.89 15.65
CA GLN A 645 -19.82 -6.86 15.16
C GLN A 645 -20.22 -6.31 13.79
N ARG A 646 -20.91 -7.12 12.99
CA ARG A 646 -21.37 -6.75 11.65
C ARG A 646 -22.80 -7.24 11.43
N THR A 647 -23.55 -6.49 10.64
CA THR A 647 -24.85 -6.96 10.17
C THR A 647 -24.76 -7.36 8.70
N PHE A 648 -25.74 -8.12 8.20
CA PHE A 648 -25.82 -8.43 6.76
C PHE A 648 -25.89 -7.18 5.87
N ALA A 649 -26.32 -6.05 6.42
CA ALA A 649 -26.35 -4.77 5.71
C ALA A 649 -24.99 -4.08 5.64
N THR A 650 -24.09 -4.36 6.59
CA THR A 650 -22.81 -3.69 6.72
C THR A 650 -21.62 -4.58 6.34
N ALA A 651 -21.81 -5.91 6.33
CA ALA A 651 -20.77 -6.88 5.99
C ALA A 651 -20.67 -7.10 4.48
N ARG A 652 -19.47 -7.26 3.98
CA ARG A 652 -19.16 -7.76 2.64
C ARG A 652 -18.05 -8.80 2.74
N SER A 653 -18.02 -9.74 1.80
CA SER A 653 -17.03 -10.81 1.79
C SER A 653 -15.58 -10.30 1.82
N VAL A 654 -15.34 -9.11 1.30
CA VAL A 654 -14.00 -8.49 1.21
C VAL A 654 -13.38 -8.16 2.57
N GLU A 655 -14.19 -8.07 3.64
CA GLU A 655 -13.68 -7.87 5.00
C GLU A 655 -13.00 -9.12 5.56
N PHE A 656 -13.37 -10.32 5.10
CA PHE A 656 -13.02 -11.60 5.72
C PHE A 656 -12.02 -12.38 4.86
N ASP A 657 -11.14 -13.12 5.51
CA ASP A 657 -10.27 -14.13 4.88
C ASP A 657 -10.97 -15.49 4.79
N ALA A 658 -11.88 -15.77 5.74
CA ALA A 658 -12.78 -16.92 5.72
C ALA A 658 -14.17 -16.52 6.21
N VAL A 659 -15.19 -17.28 5.82
CA VAL A 659 -16.57 -17.15 6.30
C VAL A 659 -17.06 -18.50 6.83
N VAL A 660 -17.62 -18.51 8.04
CA VAL A 660 -18.10 -19.72 8.69
C VAL A 660 -19.57 -19.54 9.10
N LEU A 661 -20.43 -20.49 8.74
CA LEU A 661 -21.86 -20.45 8.94
C LEU A 661 -22.26 -21.37 10.11
N ALA A 662 -22.81 -20.79 11.18
CA ALA A 662 -23.21 -21.49 12.41
C ALA A 662 -24.66 -21.97 12.40
N GLY A 663 -25.27 -22.12 11.24
CA GLY A 663 -26.66 -22.50 11.06
C GLY A 663 -27.29 -21.80 9.86
N VAL A 664 -28.62 -21.90 9.75
CA VAL A 664 -29.43 -21.18 8.74
C VAL A 664 -30.06 -19.96 9.40
N PRO A 665 -29.50 -18.75 9.20
CA PRO A 665 -30.09 -17.55 9.77
C PRO A 665 -31.53 -17.32 9.26
N ALA A 666 -32.48 -17.17 10.18
CA ALA A 666 -33.82 -16.81 9.86
C ALA A 666 -33.89 -15.42 9.21
N ARG A 667 -34.82 -15.23 8.30
CA ARG A 667 -35.13 -13.93 7.70
C ARG A 667 -35.57 -12.98 8.80
N GLY A 668 -34.78 -11.98 9.14
CA GLY A 668 -35.16 -10.96 10.11
C GLY A 668 -36.47 -10.30 9.68
N ALA A 669 -37.45 -10.27 10.58
CA ALA A 669 -38.80 -9.75 10.32
C ALA A 669 -38.84 -8.27 9.88
N ASP A 670 -37.74 -7.55 9.98
CA ASP A 670 -37.63 -6.10 9.72
C ASP A 670 -36.89 -5.72 8.42
N ALA A 671 -36.62 -6.69 7.55
CA ALA A 671 -36.01 -6.38 6.26
C ALA A 671 -37.05 -5.76 5.31
N LEU A 672 -37.24 -4.44 5.43
CA LEU A 672 -37.92 -3.56 4.46
C LEU A 672 -39.27 -4.05 3.94
N GLY A 673 -40.31 -3.71 4.67
CA GLY A 673 -41.64 -3.56 4.03
C GLY A 673 -42.53 -4.78 3.94
N ALA A 674 -42.41 -5.81 4.80
CA ALA A 674 -43.43 -6.85 4.90
C ALA A 674 -44.64 -6.39 5.75
N ARG A 675 -45.37 -5.41 5.25
CA ARG A 675 -46.68 -5.00 5.81
C ARG A 675 -47.83 -5.67 5.12
N ASP A 676 -47.73 -6.77 4.46
CA ASP A 676 -48.89 -7.49 3.89
C ASP A 676 -48.52 -8.95 3.56
N ALA A 677 -48.20 -9.77 4.55
CA ALA A 677 -48.25 -11.21 4.41
C ALA A 677 -49.44 -11.71 5.22
N LYS A 678 -50.55 -12.01 4.53
CA LYS A 678 -51.70 -12.71 5.13
C LYS A 678 -51.23 -14.07 5.64
N ALA A 679 -51.56 -14.35 6.92
CA ALA A 679 -51.43 -15.67 7.51
C ALA A 679 -52.19 -16.69 6.67
N GLY A 680 -51.53 -17.54 5.91
CA GLY A 680 -52.18 -18.55 5.08
C GLY A 680 -51.26 -19.51 4.34
N ASP A 681 -50.03 -19.16 4.05
CA ASP A 681 -49.11 -20.03 3.30
C ASP A 681 -48.01 -20.60 4.21
N ALA A 682 -48.31 -21.67 4.91
CA ALA A 682 -47.40 -22.44 5.76
C ALA A 682 -46.36 -23.26 4.98
N GLN A 683 -45.98 -22.83 3.79
CA GLN A 683 -44.98 -23.52 2.94
C GLN A 683 -44.04 -22.57 2.17
N ALA A 684 -43.94 -21.32 2.63
CA ALA A 684 -42.79 -20.50 2.22
C ALA A 684 -41.58 -20.99 2.99
N SER A 685 -40.71 -21.80 2.36
CA SER A 685 -39.36 -22.05 2.82
C SER A 685 -38.75 -20.69 3.24
N ALA A 686 -38.32 -20.57 4.47
CA ALA A 686 -37.68 -19.35 4.97
C ALA A 686 -36.60 -18.91 3.98
N ALA A 687 -36.89 -17.93 3.14
CA ALA A 687 -35.96 -17.52 2.10
C ALA A 687 -34.75 -16.87 2.79
N THR A 688 -33.56 -17.42 2.60
CA THR A 688 -32.29 -16.89 3.11
C THR A 688 -32.15 -15.42 2.69
N ASP A 689 -31.59 -14.58 3.59
CA ASP A 689 -31.42 -13.16 3.30
C ASP A 689 -30.54 -12.98 2.05
N PRO A 690 -30.96 -12.23 1.03
CA PRO A 690 -30.18 -12.05 -0.20
C PRO A 690 -28.81 -11.42 0.02
N ARG A 691 -28.63 -10.64 1.09
CA ARG A 691 -27.33 -10.04 1.44
C ARG A 691 -26.36 -11.10 1.95
N LEU A 692 -26.85 -12.07 2.72
CA LEU A 692 -26.07 -13.23 3.13
C LEU A 692 -25.68 -14.11 1.93
N LEU A 693 -26.62 -14.38 1.04
CA LEU A 693 -26.32 -15.12 -0.19
C LEU A 693 -25.26 -14.43 -1.03
N LEU A 694 -25.32 -13.11 -1.14
CA LEU A 694 -24.29 -12.31 -1.83
C LEU A 694 -22.93 -12.45 -1.15
N LEU A 695 -22.85 -12.29 0.18
CA LEU A 695 -21.64 -12.42 0.97
C LEU A 695 -20.95 -13.78 0.74
N VAL A 696 -21.73 -14.87 0.84
CA VAL A 696 -21.24 -16.24 0.68
C VAL A 696 -20.82 -16.51 -0.77
N SER A 697 -21.63 -16.09 -1.74
CA SER A 697 -21.34 -16.23 -3.17
C SER A 697 -20.06 -15.46 -3.56
N GLU A 698 -19.86 -14.26 -3.04
CA GLU A 698 -18.61 -13.49 -3.23
C GLU A 698 -17.40 -14.21 -2.59
N ALA A 699 -17.53 -14.66 -1.33
CA ALA A 699 -16.46 -15.39 -0.65
C ALA A 699 -16.01 -16.62 -1.46
N TYR A 700 -16.97 -17.36 -2.01
CA TYR A 700 -16.71 -18.51 -2.86
C TYR A 700 -15.98 -18.13 -4.17
N ARG A 701 -16.49 -17.12 -4.89
CA ARG A 701 -15.82 -16.63 -6.12
C ARG A 701 -14.42 -16.07 -5.88
N HIS A 702 -14.18 -15.55 -4.68
CA HIS A 702 -12.89 -15.01 -4.29
C HIS A 702 -11.92 -16.08 -3.77
N GLY A 703 -12.31 -17.38 -3.81
CA GLY A 703 -11.45 -18.49 -3.38
C GLY A 703 -11.14 -18.49 -1.89
N LYS A 704 -12.01 -17.93 -1.06
CA LYS A 704 -11.84 -17.89 0.41
C LYS A 704 -12.25 -19.22 1.02
N ALA A 705 -11.70 -19.55 2.18
CA ALA A 705 -12.16 -20.68 2.95
C ALA A 705 -13.58 -20.43 3.47
N ILE A 706 -14.47 -21.40 3.30
CA ILE A 706 -15.86 -21.31 3.75
C ILE A 706 -16.18 -22.54 4.57
N GLY A 707 -16.65 -22.35 5.82
CA GLY A 707 -17.07 -23.43 6.71
C GLY A 707 -18.58 -23.39 6.96
N ALA A 708 -19.16 -24.54 7.27
CA ALA A 708 -20.56 -24.62 7.68
C ALA A 708 -20.82 -25.79 8.62
N TRP A 709 -21.61 -25.57 9.66
CA TRP A 709 -22.16 -26.60 10.52
C TRP A 709 -23.60 -26.24 10.92
N ASN A 710 -24.27 -27.11 11.65
CA ASN A 710 -25.61 -26.89 12.18
C ASN A 710 -26.66 -26.47 11.13
N GLY A 711 -26.60 -27.07 9.93
CA GLY A 711 -27.52 -26.75 8.82
C GLY A 711 -27.07 -25.60 7.91
N GLY A 712 -25.91 -24.95 8.17
CA GLY A 712 -25.35 -23.86 7.35
C GLY A 712 -25.10 -24.24 5.89
N GLU A 713 -24.99 -25.54 5.55
CA GLU A 713 -24.87 -26.07 4.18
C GLU A 713 -26.06 -25.71 3.29
N GLN A 714 -27.22 -25.45 3.89
CA GLN A 714 -28.40 -25.00 3.14
C GLN A 714 -28.17 -23.60 2.55
N VAL A 715 -27.46 -22.72 3.31
CA VAL A 715 -27.09 -21.40 2.84
C VAL A 715 -26.04 -21.49 1.73
N LEU A 716 -25.06 -22.41 1.86
CA LEU A 716 -24.07 -22.67 0.80
C LEU A 716 -24.75 -23.10 -0.50
N THR A 717 -25.66 -24.06 -0.41
CA THR A 717 -26.44 -24.53 -1.56
C THR A 717 -27.26 -23.43 -2.18
N ALA A 718 -27.92 -22.60 -1.36
CA ALA A 718 -28.75 -21.48 -1.84
C ALA A 718 -27.90 -20.36 -2.49
N ALA A 719 -26.65 -20.20 -2.04
CA ALA A 719 -25.68 -19.27 -2.63
C ALA A 719 -25.00 -19.82 -3.89
N GLY A 720 -25.30 -21.05 -4.30
CA GLY A 720 -24.71 -21.71 -5.46
C GLY A 720 -23.29 -22.24 -5.21
N CYS A 721 -22.91 -22.50 -3.96
CA CYS A 721 -21.61 -23.04 -3.58
C CYS A 721 -21.72 -24.58 -3.50
N PRO A 722 -21.01 -25.35 -4.35
CA PRO A 722 -21.00 -26.80 -4.24
C PRO A 722 -20.34 -27.24 -2.93
N LEU A 723 -20.98 -28.14 -2.17
CA LEU A 723 -20.48 -28.58 -0.87
C LEU A 723 -19.15 -29.37 -0.95
N THR A 724 -18.84 -29.93 -2.13
CA THR A 724 -17.60 -30.67 -2.39
C THR A 724 -16.53 -29.83 -3.10
N ALA A 725 -16.77 -28.54 -3.25
CA ALA A 725 -15.80 -27.65 -3.90
C ALA A 725 -14.54 -27.47 -3.02
N PRO A 726 -13.36 -27.35 -3.61
CA PRO A 726 -12.16 -26.97 -2.86
C PRO A 726 -12.41 -25.66 -2.08
N GLY A 727 -11.98 -25.62 -0.82
CA GLY A 727 -12.18 -24.48 0.06
C GLY A 727 -13.52 -24.41 0.76
N VAL A 728 -14.45 -25.36 0.51
CA VAL A 728 -15.73 -25.50 1.21
C VAL A 728 -15.64 -26.67 2.17
N VAL A 729 -15.88 -26.41 3.46
CA VAL A 729 -15.82 -27.37 4.55
C VAL A 729 -17.20 -27.47 5.20
N THR A 730 -17.68 -28.69 5.40
CA THR A 730 -18.91 -28.95 6.16
C THR A 730 -18.63 -29.98 7.24
N GLY A 731 -19.12 -29.76 8.45
CA GLY A 731 -18.89 -30.64 9.58
C GLY A 731 -20.08 -30.69 10.54
N ASP A 732 -20.05 -31.62 11.48
CA ASP A 732 -21.09 -31.78 12.48
C ASP A 732 -20.94 -30.80 13.65
N SER A 733 -19.77 -30.19 13.80
CA SER A 733 -19.44 -29.26 14.90
C SER A 733 -18.57 -28.08 14.50
N ALA A 734 -18.59 -27.02 15.31
CA ALA A 734 -17.74 -25.85 15.14
C ALA A 734 -16.23 -26.18 15.17
N THR A 735 -15.81 -27.16 16.01
CA THR A 735 -14.40 -27.55 16.15
C THR A 735 -13.90 -28.24 14.89
N GLU A 736 -14.66 -29.19 14.35
CA GLU A 736 -14.31 -29.89 13.12
C GLU A 736 -14.14 -28.94 11.95
N VAL A 737 -15.06 -28.01 11.78
CA VAL A 737 -15.00 -26.96 10.74
C VAL A 737 -13.80 -26.02 10.95
N LEU A 738 -13.46 -25.68 12.21
CA LEU A 738 -12.35 -24.78 12.51
C LEU A 738 -11.00 -25.38 12.09
N ASP A 739 -10.76 -26.64 12.41
CA ASP A 739 -9.48 -27.29 12.12
C ASP A 739 -9.18 -27.25 10.61
N GLU A 740 -10.16 -27.66 9.79
CA GLU A 740 -10.02 -27.65 8.34
C GLU A 740 -9.96 -26.21 7.75
N VAL A 741 -10.76 -25.27 8.24
CA VAL A 741 -10.72 -23.87 7.80
C VAL A 741 -9.37 -23.24 8.15
N THR A 742 -8.77 -23.57 9.30
CA THR A 742 -7.46 -23.08 9.69
C THR A 742 -6.35 -23.61 8.78
N GLU A 743 -6.41 -24.87 8.40
CA GLU A 743 -5.49 -25.45 7.42
C GLU A 743 -5.60 -24.74 6.06
N LEU A 744 -6.83 -24.49 5.59
CA LEU A 744 -7.08 -23.76 4.35
C LEU A 744 -6.59 -22.30 4.39
N LEU A 745 -6.69 -21.63 5.54
CA LEU A 745 -6.16 -20.26 5.73
C LEU A 745 -4.63 -20.21 5.68
N GLY A 746 -3.95 -21.33 5.97
CA GLY A 746 -2.50 -21.45 5.80
C GLY A 746 -2.06 -21.39 4.33
N ALA A 747 -2.93 -21.71 3.39
CA ALA A 747 -2.68 -21.55 1.96
C ALA A 747 -2.98 -20.12 1.50
N HIS A 748 -2.44 -19.75 0.32
CA HIS A 748 -2.66 -18.42 -0.23
C HIS A 748 -4.13 -18.17 -0.62
N ARG A 749 -4.69 -19.05 -1.46
CA ARG A 749 -6.11 -19.09 -1.86
C ARG A 749 -6.50 -20.55 -2.15
N VAL A 750 -7.75 -20.87 -1.94
CA VAL A 750 -8.27 -22.23 -2.11
C VAL A 750 -9.32 -22.24 -3.21
N GLY A 751 -9.30 -23.29 -4.01
CA GLY A 751 -10.39 -23.53 -4.95
C GLY A 751 -10.53 -22.58 -6.13
N LEU A 752 -9.50 -21.84 -6.48
CA LEU A 752 -9.50 -20.93 -7.63
C LEU A 752 -9.66 -21.61 -9.00
N GLY A 753 -9.81 -22.94 -9.03
CA GLY A 753 -10.27 -23.68 -10.18
C GLY A 753 -11.78 -23.55 -10.46
N CYS A 754 -12.53 -22.81 -9.65
CA CYS A 754 -13.90 -22.44 -9.96
C CYS A 754 -13.88 -21.29 -10.95
N ARG A 755 -13.75 -21.62 -12.21
CA ARG A 755 -14.09 -20.71 -13.28
C ARG A 755 -15.46 -20.11 -13.00
N PRO A 756 -15.64 -18.78 -12.89
CA PRO A 756 -16.86 -18.23 -13.41
C PRO A 756 -16.80 -18.63 -14.88
N SER A 757 -17.65 -19.57 -15.29
CA SER A 757 -17.85 -19.78 -16.71
C SER A 757 -18.28 -18.41 -17.24
N LEU A 758 -17.41 -17.76 -17.97
CA LEU A 758 -17.73 -16.57 -18.78
C LEU A 758 -18.71 -16.92 -19.91
N ARG A 759 -19.24 -18.12 -19.88
CA ARG A 759 -20.40 -18.53 -20.66
C ARG A 759 -21.59 -18.62 -19.71
N PRO A 760 -22.56 -17.68 -19.81
CA PRO A 760 -23.91 -18.02 -19.37
C PRO A 760 -24.28 -19.33 -20.06
N PRO A 761 -24.94 -20.28 -19.38
CA PRO A 761 -25.45 -21.46 -20.05
C PRO A 761 -26.31 -20.96 -21.22
N LEU A 762 -25.91 -21.33 -22.44
CA LEU A 762 -26.76 -21.12 -23.59
C LEU A 762 -28.12 -21.78 -23.21
N PRO A 763 -29.23 -21.03 -23.24
CA PRO A 763 -30.50 -21.65 -23.03
C PRO A 763 -30.65 -22.76 -24.08
N ALA A 764 -30.98 -23.95 -23.62
CA ALA A 764 -31.33 -25.07 -24.48
C ALA A 764 -32.32 -24.54 -25.52
N SER A 765 -31.99 -24.76 -26.78
CA SER A 765 -32.85 -24.41 -27.91
C SER A 765 -34.30 -24.80 -27.67
N ALA A 766 -35.14 -23.82 -27.37
CA ALA A 766 -36.57 -23.97 -27.47
C ALA A 766 -37.04 -23.08 -28.60
N ASP A 767 -37.43 -23.71 -29.69
CA ASP A 767 -38.21 -23.08 -30.72
C ASP A 767 -39.38 -22.29 -30.11
N ARG A 768 -39.38 -20.99 -30.24
CA ARG A 768 -40.57 -20.14 -30.22
C ARG A 768 -40.36 -18.93 -31.11
N ALA A 769 -41.10 -18.98 -32.19
CA ALA A 769 -41.40 -17.87 -33.04
C ALA A 769 -42.13 -16.73 -32.27
N GLY A 770 -41.79 -15.50 -32.57
CA GLY A 770 -42.68 -14.35 -32.58
C GLY A 770 -42.89 -13.61 -31.25
N ALA A 771 -42.21 -12.48 -31.11
CA ALA A 771 -42.79 -11.18 -30.78
C ALA A 771 -41.63 -10.15 -30.66
N GLY A 772 -41.74 -9.10 -31.41
CA GLY A 772 -40.72 -8.08 -31.53
C GLY A 772 -40.58 -7.21 -30.27
N ALA A 773 -39.34 -6.93 -29.95
CA ALA A 773 -38.95 -5.77 -29.17
C ALA A 773 -37.65 -5.23 -29.80
N THR A 774 -37.81 -4.14 -30.50
CA THR A 774 -36.73 -3.34 -31.09
C THR A 774 -35.86 -2.73 -30.00
N TRP A 775 -34.62 -3.17 -29.90
CA TRP A 775 -33.56 -2.44 -29.22
C TRP A 775 -32.44 -2.18 -30.23
N TYR A 776 -32.10 -0.94 -30.34
CA TYR A 776 -31.16 -0.28 -31.23
C TYR A 776 -29.97 -1.16 -31.66
N THR A 777 -30.00 -1.56 -32.93
CA THR A 777 -28.84 -1.91 -33.71
C THR A 777 -28.48 -0.69 -34.56
N HIS A 778 -27.35 -0.05 -34.27
CA HIS A 778 -26.71 0.82 -35.23
C HIS A 778 -25.84 -0.05 -36.15
N GLN A 779 -26.35 -0.24 -37.35
CA GLN A 779 -25.57 -0.78 -38.46
C GLN A 779 -24.58 0.26 -38.98
N GLU A 780 -23.42 -0.25 -39.32
CA GLU A 780 -22.40 0.42 -40.10
C GLU A 780 -22.98 1.00 -41.39
N ASN A 781 -22.70 2.25 -41.67
CA ASN A 781 -22.41 2.72 -43.01
C ASN A 781 -21.51 3.94 -42.92
N GLY A 782 -20.31 3.72 -43.43
CA GLY A 782 -19.28 4.74 -43.53
C GLY A 782 -19.72 5.95 -44.32
N ARG A 783 -19.65 7.10 -43.69
CA ARG A 783 -19.31 8.42 -44.20
C ARG A 783 -19.21 9.38 -43.03
N ARG A 784 -18.01 9.87 -42.74
CA ARG A 784 -17.82 11.00 -41.84
C ARG A 784 -18.59 12.20 -42.42
N PRO A 785 -19.41 12.90 -41.62
CA PRO A 785 -19.86 14.23 -42.02
C PRO A 785 -18.68 15.21 -41.85
N PRO A 786 -18.54 16.18 -42.76
CA PRO A 786 -17.49 17.19 -42.67
C PRO A 786 -17.76 18.10 -41.47
N CYS A 787 -16.69 18.46 -40.77
CA CYS A 787 -16.70 19.46 -39.71
C CYS A 787 -17.37 20.74 -40.19
N ALA A 788 -18.49 21.10 -39.60
CA ALA A 788 -19.10 22.39 -39.80
C ALA A 788 -18.20 23.47 -39.18
N HIS A 789 -17.59 24.29 -40.03
CA HIS A 789 -16.92 25.53 -39.66
C HIS A 789 -17.96 26.48 -39.09
N TRP A 790 -17.78 26.84 -37.80
CA TRP A 790 -18.37 28.07 -37.28
C TRP A 790 -17.45 29.25 -37.63
N PRO A 791 -17.94 30.30 -38.31
CA PRO A 791 -17.11 31.46 -38.64
C PRO A 791 -16.98 32.34 -37.40
N TRP A 792 -15.79 32.42 -36.81
CA TRP A 792 -15.44 33.57 -35.97
C TRP A 792 -14.92 34.66 -36.90
N SER A 793 -15.68 35.74 -37.03
CA SER A 793 -15.21 36.97 -37.64
C SER A 793 -14.07 37.55 -36.80
N ALA A 794 -12.89 37.62 -37.37
CA ALA A 794 -11.75 38.31 -36.84
C ALA A 794 -11.96 39.80 -36.98
N ALA A 795 -12.17 40.47 -35.84
CA ALA A 795 -11.88 41.88 -35.73
C ALA A 795 -10.44 41.99 -35.20
N SER A 796 -9.55 42.37 -36.12
CA SER A 796 -8.13 42.64 -35.81
C SER A 796 -8.00 43.95 -35.07
N THR A 797 -7.61 43.88 -33.78
CA THR A 797 -6.98 45.02 -33.09
C THR A 797 -5.47 44.75 -33.02
N PRO A 798 -4.62 45.71 -33.37
CA PRO A 798 -3.18 45.56 -33.31
C PRO A 798 -2.68 45.46 -31.84
N PRO A 799 -1.56 44.75 -31.56
CA PRO A 799 -1.01 44.60 -30.23
C PRO A 799 -0.47 45.96 -29.72
N PRO A 800 -0.51 46.22 -28.41
CA PRO A 800 0.08 47.38 -27.80
C PRO A 800 1.61 47.33 -27.92
N PRO A 801 2.27 48.51 -27.99
CA PRO A 801 3.74 48.60 -28.09
C PRO A 801 4.39 48.12 -26.79
N PRO A 802 5.63 47.60 -26.85
CA PRO A 802 6.38 47.14 -25.67
C PRO A 802 6.68 48.28 -24.71
N PRO A 803 6.72 48.03 -23.40
CA PRO A 803 7.05 49.09 -22.42
C PRO A 803 8.51 49.53 -22.56
N ALA A 804 8.70 50.82 -22.44
CA ALA A 804 10.01 51.50 -22.53
C ALA A 804 10.96 50.95 -21.44
N ALA A 805 12.20 50.75 -21.84
CA ALA A 805 13.28 50.33 -20.96
C ALA A 805 13.55 51.38 -19.86
N ILE A 806 13.43 51.00 -18.61
CA ILE A 806 13.82 51.79 -17.45
C ILE A 806 15.33 51.62 -17.29
N THR A 807 16.08 52.67 -17.65
CA THR A 807 17.50 52.82 -17.34
C THR A 807 17.66 53.27 -15.88
N TRP A 808 18.33 52.44 -15.07
CA TRP A 808 18.77 52.84 -13.72
C TRP A 808 20.06 53.68 -13.82
N PRO A 809 20.18 54.77 -13.09
CA PRO A 809 21.43 55.49 -13.04
C PRO A 809 22.45 54.78 -12.12
N THR A 810 23.66 54.64 -12.60
CA THR A 810 24.86 54.27 -11.86
C THR A 810 25.23 55.36 -10.84
N ARG A 811 25.21 54.97 -9.58
CA ARG A 811 26.12 55.42 -8.52
C ARG A 811 26.27 54.35 -7.45
#